data_77c4f9e988420863bd7a6bc0f0f7fe71
#
_entry.id   77c4f9e988420863bd7a6bc0f0f7fe71
#
_cell.length_a   1.000
_cell.length_b   1.000
_cell.length_c   1.000
_cell.angle_alpha   90.00
_cell.angle_beta   90.00
_cell.angle_gamma   90.00
#
_symmetry.space_group_name_H-M   'P 1'
#
loop_
_entity.id
_entity.type
_entity.pdbx_description
1 polymer ?
#
loop_
_entity_poly.entity_id
_entity_poly.type
_entity_poly.pdbx_seq_one_letter_code
_entity_poly.pdbx_strand_id
1 'polypeptide(L)'
;MSNKLTRRRFVETAALTTAAVATAKVLPTNAIAQAIQPSPSTTKLTDFVDVFIGTGGHGHTYPGATVPFGMVQLSPDTWNGDWDHCSGYHISDTSIMGFSHTHLSGTGASDLLDVLLMPCAGPVRTEPGPRENPSEGYRSRFSHETERAEPGYYSVLLADHNIKAELTATTRVGMHRYSFPADPSSHFILDLEHGIIDPPRRNNTKVLSSELRVAGPDIIVGGRRTGEWAPGRHIYFAMRFSRPFAKAQLVSGSEMLDPSQKEEQGTSLKCVLAFPNERPEVIQVKVGLSAVSADNALKNMEAEIPGWDFDAVRAAAHKAWETELSRIKIQTSLADHRKIFYTALYHAMLAPTIFHDVDGQYRGMDLQVHTLERNEANYSTYSLWDTYRALHPLFTLIQTERLPGLLNAMIRMAEQSPAGVPVWPLQAVETGCMIGYHSAPVLAEAYVKGISGVDYNKAYQLWKKRAMVDDYRGLGAYRKLGFIPCDKEDESVSKVLEYAYDDWAVAHLAKAAGATDDYDLLLQRSRNYKNVFDSKSQFMRPRLEDGTWAEPFEPKGMGHSKKWRDYTESNSWQATFLNQHDVQEYMNLFGGEAGFLQKLDALFNQSSELPADAPPDIAGLVGQYAHGNEPCHHIAYLYTYTGQPYKTQSRVRSLLETMHHNAPDGLAGNEDCGQMSAWYILSALGFYAVDPVSGNYVFGSPLFDRAEIDLGQNRRLIIQTVGNGSGTPYIQSVTWNGKPYTKNWFRHADIANGGKFVLKMGSLPNTLFGVAREDRPPSFA
;
A
#
# COMPACT_ATOMS: atom_id res chain seq x y z
N MET A 1 12.24 -15.61 -41.93
CA MET A 1 13.29 -14.93 -42.71
C MET A 1 13.65 -13.63 -42.03
N SER A 2 14.87 -13.61 -41.53
CA SER A 2 15.47 -12.55 -40.70
C SER A 2 15.79 -11.32 -41.56
N ASN A 3 15.43 -10.13 -41.10
CA ASN A 3 16.01 -8.90 -41.64
C ASN A 3 16.66 -8.10 -40.51
N LYS A 4 17.98 -8.30 -40.40
CA LYS A 4 18.88 -7.45 -39.62
C LYS A 4 19.05 -6.11 -40.32
N LEU A 5 18.68 -5.03 -39.66
CA LEU A 5 19.05 -3.67 -40.08
C LEU A 5 20.39 -3.26 -39.42
N THR A 6 21.38 -3.08 -40.25
CA THR A 6 22.77 -2.75 -39.90
C THR A 6 22.99 -1.25 -39.62
N ARG A 7 23.95 -1.01 -38.73
CA ARG A 7 24.50 0.29 -38.23
C ARG A 7 25.09 1.26 -39.27
N ARG A 8 24.41 1.58 -40.39
CA ARG A 8 25.03 2.42 -41.44
C ARG A 8 24.09 3.46 -42.04
N ARG A 9 23.26 4.14 -41.22
CA ARG A 9 22.45 5.29 -41.68
C ARG A 9 22.30 6.40 -40.63
N PHE A 10 23.39 6.69 -39.89
CA PHE A 10 23.36 7.77 -38.87
C PHE A 10 24.53 8.79 -39.04
N VAL A 11 25.12 8.85 -40.18
CA VAL A 11 26.22 9.81 -40.45
C VAL A 11 26.06 10.44 -41.83
N GLU A 12 24.99 11.19 -42.07
CA GLU A 12 24.88 12.12 -43.21
C GLU A 12 23.73 13.10 -42.94
N THR A 13 23.89 14.00 -41.97
CA THR A 13 23.21 15.34 -41.98
C THR A 13 23.85 16.24 -40.91
N ALA A 14 25.11 16.56 -41.11
CA ALA A 14 25.79 17.61 -40.36
C ALA A 14 26.87 18.25 -41.25
N ALA A 15 26.46 19.07 -42.18
CA ALA A 15 27.32 20.08 -42.79
C ALA A 15 26.44 21.01 -43.66
N LEU A 16 26.28 22.24 -43.23
CA LEU A 16 26.12 23.46 -43.98
C LEU A 16 25.35 24.50 -43.16
N THR A 17 26.09 25.34 -42.48
CA THR A 17 25.91 26.79 -42.54
C THR A 17 26.94 27.48 -41.65
N THR A 18 28.05 27.87 -42.28
CA THR A 18 28.99 28.87 -41.78
C THR A 18 28.74 30.18 -42.51
N ALA A 19 28.94 31.28 -41.76
CA ALA A 19 29.17 32.65 -42.21
C ALA A 19 27.99 33.63 -42.36
N ALA A 20 27.86 34.46 -41.32
CA ALA A 20 27.66 35.92 -41.52
C ALA A 20 28.13 36.64 -40.24
N VAL A 21 29.33 37.21 -40.34
CA VAL A 21 29.83 38.20 -39.37
C VAL A 21 29.26 39.59 -39.80
N ALA A 22 28.56 40.24 -38.87
CA ALA A 22 28.23 41.65 -39.00
C ALA A 22 28.27 42.31 -37.61
N THR A 23 29.18 43.23 -37.51
CA THR A 23 29.48 44.23 -36.49
C THR A 23 28.25 44.88 -35.86
N ALA A 24 28.13 44.81 -34.52
CA ALA A 24 27.23 45.65 -33.75
C ALA A 24 27.95 46.24 -32.53
N LYS A 25 27.79 47.56 -32.43
CA LYS A 25 28.37 48.49 -31.46
C LYS A 25 28.03 48.11 -29.99
N VAL A 26 29.04 48.27 -29.14
CA VAL A 26 28.94 48.27 -27.68
C VAL A 26 28.04 49.41 -27.21
N LEU A 27 26.98 49.12 -26.48
CA LEU A 27 26.23 50.01 -25.60
C LEU A 27 26.20 49.41 -24.17
N PRO A 28 26.16 50.25 -23.12
CA PRO A 28 26.53 49.82 -21.77
C PRO A 28 25.43 48.98 -21.09
N THR A 29 25.90 47.96 -20.41
CA THR A 29 25.15 47.09 -19.49
C THR A 29 24.59 47.88 -18.32
N ASN A 30 23.29 48.13 -18.33
CA ASN A 30 22.43 48.24 -17.16
C ASN A 30 21.01 47.90 -17.61
N ALA A 31 20.74 46.61 -17.79
CA ALA A 31 19.39 46.07 -17.94
C ALA A 31 19.16 45.09 -16.78
N ILE A 32 18.38 45.57 -15.85
CA ILE A 32 17.72 44.88 -14.78
C ILE A 32 17.32 43.48 -15.24
N ALA A 33 17.91 42.46 -14.62
CA ALA A 33 17.36 41.10 -14.62
C ALA A 33 16.02 41.12 -13.90
N GLN A 34 14.95 41.46 -14.62
CA GLN A 34 13.61 41.07 -14.19
C GLN A 34 13.60 39.53 -14.19
N ALA A 35 13.69 38.96 -13.00
CA ALA A 35 13.34 37.56 -12.76
C ALA A 35 11.93 37.37 -13.34
N ILE A 36 11.84 36.61 -14.42
CA ILE A 36 10.57 36.05 -14.88
C ILE A 36 10.06 35.20 -13.71
N GLN A 37 9.16 35.75 -12.91
CA GLN A 37 8.39 34.95 -12.01
C GLN A 37 7.57 34.01 -12.89
N PRO A 38 7.68 32.68 -12.76
CA PRO A 38 6.80 31.80 -13.48
C PRO A 38 5.37 32.16 -13.03
N SER A 39 4.51 32.43 -13.98
CA SER A 39 3.05 32.51 -13.74
C SER A 39 2.64 31.31 -12.89
N PRO A 40 1.76 31.46 -11.91
CA PRO A 40 1.32 30.31 -11.14
C PRO A 40 0.78 29.27 -12.13
N SER A 41 1.43 28.12 -12.18
CA SER A 41 1.02 26.98 -12.97
C SER A 41 -0.42 26.65 -12.58
N THR A 42 -1.33 26.67 -13.52
CA THR A 42 -2.73 26.22 -13.35
C THR A 42 -2.81 24.70 -13.27
N THR A 43 -1.70 23.99 -13.41
CA THR A 43 -1.58 22.54 -13.37
C THR A 43 -1.79 22.06 -11.94
N LYS A 44 -2.80 21.20 -11.73
CA LYS A 44 -3.10 20.60 -10.45
C LYS A 44 -2.16 19.42 -10.19
N LEU A 45 -1.96 19.04 -8.92
CA LEU A 45 -1.12 17.90 -8.55
C LEU A 45 -1.78 16.58 -8.98
N THR A 46 -3.09 16.53 -8.94
CA THR A 46 -3.91 15.41 -9.44
C THR A 46 -3.69 15.12 -10.93
N ASP A 47 -3.28 16.10 -11.74
CA ASP A 47 -2.97 15.89 -13.16
C ASP A 47 -1.67 15.06 -13.36
N PHE A 48 -0.87 14.88 -12.31
CA PHE A 48 0.33 14.05 -12.32
C PHE A 48 0.11 12.63 -11.81
N VAL A 49 -1.07 12.29 -11.29
CA VAL A 49 -1.38 10.94 -10.85
C VAL A 49 -1.84 10.10 -12.03
N ASP A 50 -1.19 8.96 -12.23
CA ASP A 50 -1.60 7.94 -13.18
C ASP A 50 -2.06 6.70 -12.41
N VAL A 51 -3.36 6.57 -12.19
CA VAL A 51 -3.95 5.48 -11.38
C VAL A 51 -3.81 4.10 -12.02
N PHE A 52 -3.33 4.02 -13.28
CA PHE A 52 -3.05 2.74 -13.94
C PHE A 52 -1.67 2.18 -13.59
N ILE A 53 -0.74 2.96 -13.01
CA ILE A 53 0.52 2.41 -12.50
C ILE A 53 0.20 1.39 -11.39
N GLY A 54 0.71 0.16 -11.54
CA GLY A 54 0.46 -0.96 -10.63
C GLY A 54 -0.74 -1.83 -11.00
N THR A 55 -1.51 -1.50 -12.04
CA THR A 55 -2.64 -2.33 -12.51
C THR A 55 -2.21 -3.46 -13.44
N GLY A 56 -0.92 -3.60 -13.73
CA GLY A 56 -0.31 -4.69 -14.49
C GLY A 56 0.79 -5.38 -13.70
N GLY A 57 1.30 -6.49 -14.25
CA GLY A 57 2.26 -7.34 -13.54
C GLY A 57 1.68 -7.84 -12.21
N HIS A 58 2.43 -7.70 -11.13
CA HIS A 58 2.04 -8.12 -9.78
C HIS A 58 1.77 -6.92 -8.84
N GLY A 59 1.44 -5.74 -9.37
CA GLY A 59 1.20 -4.55 -8.56
C GLY A 59 -0.09 -4.58 -7.76
N HIS A 60 -1.12 -5.27 -8.27
CA HIS A 60 -2.43 -5.48 -7.63
C HIS A 60 -3.15 -4.19 -7.22
N THR A 61 -3.04 -3.14 -8.02
CA THR A 61 -3.80 -1.90 -7.81
C THR A 61 -5.06 -1.85 -8.67
N TYR A 62 -5.96 -0.93 -8.37
CA TYR A 62 -7.21 -0.72 -9.10
C TYR A 62 -7.35 0.74 -9.54
N PRO A 63 -7.98 1.03 -10.71
CA PRO A 63 -8.08 2.37 -11.27
C PRO A 63 -9.34 3.13 -10.84
N GLY A 64 -10.16 2.57 -9.97
CA GLY A 64 -11.50 3.07 -9.63
C GLY A 64 -11.52 4.35 -8.82
N ALA A 65 -12.73 4.86 -8.61
CA ALA A 65 -12.97 6.08 -7.88
C ALA A 65 -12.96 5.85 -6.37
N THR A 66 -12.09 6.58 -5.67
CA THR A 66 -12.02 6.61 -4.20
C THR A 66 -11.57 7.99 -3.74
N VAL A 67 -11.77 8.31 -2.45
CA VAL A 67 -11.20 9.49 -1.80
C VAL A 67 -10.10 9.05 -0.81
N PRO A 68 -9.19 9.95 -0.38
CA PRO A 68 -8.16 9.57 0.58
C PRO A 68 -8.73 8.89 1.82
N PHE A 69 -8.19 7.71 2.17
CA PHE A 69 -8.63 6.90 3.32
C PHE A 69 -10.12 6.53 3.30
N GLY A 70 -10.77 6.52 2.13
CA GLY A 70 -12.20 6.26 1.99
C GLY A 70 -12.58 4.81 2.32
N MET A 71 -13.79 4.62 2.88
CA MET A 71 -14.40 3.30 3.09
C MET A 71 -14.86 2.67 1.78
N VAL A 72 -15.19 3.48 0.79
CA VAL A 72 -15.61 3.05 -0.55
C VAL A 72 -14.43 3.12 -1.53
N GLN A 73 -14.20 2.02 -2.23
CA GLN A 73 -13.33 1.91 -3.38
C GLN A 73 -14.20 1.38 -4.53
N LEU A 74 -14.74 2.30 -5.34
CA LEU A 74 -15.67 1.99 -6.43
C LEU A 74 -14.89 1.79 -7.73
N SER A 75 -14.72 0.53 -8.17
CA SER A 75 -13.85 0.19 -9.30
C SER A 75 -14.50 -0.85 -10.24
N PRO A 76 -14.10 -0.89 -11.51
CA PRO A 76 -14.46 -1.99 -12.38
C PRO A 76 -13.77 -3.29 -11.94
N ASP A 77 -14.50 -4.40 -12.06
CA ASP A 77 -13.97 -5.75 -11.94
C ASP A 77 -13.87 -6.38 -13.33
N THR A 78 -12.63 -6.70 -13.74
CA THR A 78 -12.37 -7.27 -15.07
C THR A 78 -12.29 -8.78 -15.04
N TRP A 79 -11.69 -9.34 -13.97
CA TRP A 79 -11.61 -10.76 -13.69
C TRP A 79 -11.46 -11.01 -12.21
N ASN A 80 -11.79 -12.21 -11.74
CA ASN A 80 -11.74 -12.57 -10.32
C ASN A 80 -11.17 -13.99 -10.10
N GLY A 81 -10.51 -14.56 -11.10
CA GLY A 81 -10.18 -15.98 -11.13
C GLY A 81 -8.73 -16.35 -10.89
N ASP A 82 -7.86 -15.43 -10.51
CA ASP A 82 -6.46 -15.71 -10.17
C ASP A 82 -5.85 -14.65 -9.24
N TRP A 83 -4.59 -14.88 -8.84
CA TRP A 83 -3.88 -14.03 -7.88
C TRP A 83 -3.64 -12.60 -8.41
N ASP A 84 -3.31 -12.45 -9.71
CA ASP A 84 -3.04 -11.13 -10.28
C ASP A 84 -4.30 -10.24 -10.39
N HIS A 85 -5.48 -10.83 -10.20
CA HIS A 85 -6.76 -10.12 -10.22
C HIS A 85 -7.37 -9.92 -8.82
N CYS A 86 -6.60 -10.09 -7.75
CA CYS A 86 -7.12 -9.92 -6.39
C CYS A 86 -7.64 -8.52 -6.08
N SER A 87 -7.20 -7.50 -6.81
CA SER A 87 -7.76 -6.14 -6.76
C SER A 87 -9.01 -5.95 -7.63
N GLY A 88 -9.51 -7.01 -8.30
CA GLY A 88 -10.64 -6.99 -9.22
C GLY A 88 -10.32 -6.53 -10.65
N TYR A 89 -9.21 -5.85 -10.87
CA TYR A 89 -8.83 -5.26 -12.15
C TYR A 89 -7.40 -5.65 -12.56
N HIS A 90 -7.22 -5.91 -13.84
CA HIS A 90 -5.90 -6.00 -14.45
C HIS A 90 -5.91 -5.36 -15.85
N ILE A 91 -4.88 -4.55 -16.16
CA ILE A 91 -4.80 -3.75 -17.40
C ILE A 91 -4.81 -4.61 -18.68
N SER A 92 -4.45 -5.89 -18.64
CA SER A 92 -4.46 -6.76 -19.80
C SER A 92 -5.85 -7.24 -20.22
N ASP A 93 -6.88 -6.98 -19.40
CA ASP A 93 -8.23 -7.45 -19.65
C ASP A 93 -9.00 -6.59 -20.65
N THR A 94 -9.95 -7.20 -21.33
CA THR A 94 -10.77 -6.56 -22.36
C THR A 94 -12.28 -6.65 -22.11
N SER A 95 -12.68 -7.13 -20.93
CA SER A 95 -14.09 -7.19 -20.52
C SER A 95 -14.26 -6.88 -19.03
N ILE A 96 -15.37 -6.21 -18.68
CA ILE A 96 -15.75 -5.82 -17.32
C ILE A 96 -16.95 -6.67 -16.89
N MET A 97 -16.87 -7.22 -15.66
CA MET A 97 -17.96 -7.97 -15.01
C MET A 97 -18.98 -7.04 -14.36
N GLY A 98 -18.54 -5.88 -13.92
CA GLY A 98 -19.37 -4.87 -13.26
C GLY A 98 -18.51 -3.92 -12.44
N PHE A 99 -19.15 -3.19 -11.54
CA PHE A 99 -18.52 -2.21 -10.67
C PHE A 99 -18.85 -2.55 -9.22
N SER A 100 -17.84 -2.97 -8.45
CA SER A 100 -18.00 -3.27 -7.02
C SER A 100 -17.46 -2.12 -6.15
N HIS A 101 -17.74 -2.15 -4.84
CA HIS A 101 -17.58 -0.98 -3.97
C HIS A 101 -16.47 -1.11 -2.94
N THR A 102 -15.81 -2.27 -2.89
CA THR A 102 -14.69 -2.52 -1.98
C THR A 102 -13.54 -3.20 -2.73
N HIS A 103 -12.37 -2.59 -2.70
CA HIS A 103 -11.16 -3.10 -3.32
C HIS A 103 -9.98 -2.92 -2.36
N LEU A 104 -8.93 -3.71 -2.57
CA LEU A 104 -7.69 -3.61 -1.83
C LEU A 104 -6.56 -3.23 -2.79
N SER A 105 -5.69 -2.34 -2.36
CA SER A 105 -4.54 -1.93 -3.15
C SER A 105 -3.32 -2.76 -2.78
N GLY A 106 -2.96 -3.70 -3.66
CA GLY A 106 -1.66 -4.35 -3.64
C GLY A 106 -1.54 -5.60 -2.79
N THR A 107 -2.61 -6.35 -2.53
CA THR A 107 -2.47 -7.67 -1.90
C THR A 107 -3.26 -8.76 -2.60
N GLY A 108 -2.81 -10.01 -2.47
CA GLY A 108 -3.38 -11.18 -3.11
C GLY A 108 -4.47 -11.91 -2.30
N ALA A 109 -5.39 -11.20 -1.66
CA ALA A 109 -6.37 -11.81 -0.77
C ALA A 109 -7.82 -11.66 -1.23
N SER A 110 -8.69 -12.56 -0.76
CA SER A 110 -10.12 -12.63 -1.06
C SER A 110 -10.98 -11.77 -0.12
N ASP A 111 -12.30 -11.96 -0.18
CA ASP A 111 -13.37 -11.41 0.68
C ASP A 111 -13.81 -9.96 0.43
N LEU A 112 -13.25 -9.27 -0.55
CA LEU A 112 -13.75 -7.97 -1.02
C LEU A 112 -14.55 -8.09 -2.32
N LEU A 113 -14.60 -7.06 -3.12
CA LEU A 113 -15.42 -6.90 -4.33
C LEU A 113 -16.92 -6.96 -3.99
N ASP A 114 -17.32 -6.23 -2.95
CA ASP A 114 -18.70 -6.24 -2.45
C ASP A 114 -19.63 -5.41 -3.32
N VAL A 115 -20.88 -5.89 -3.42
CA VAL A 115 -22.00 -5.14 -4.00
C VAL A 115 -21.73 -4.78 -5.46
N LEU A 116 -21.55 -5.78 -6.30
CA LEU A 116 -21.35 -5.57 -7.75
C LEU A 116 -22.64 -5.09 -8.40
N LEU A 117 -22.53 -4.01 -9.18
CA LEU A 117 -23.62 -3.49 -10.01
C LEU A 117 -23.17 -3.44 -11.47
N MET A 118 -23.93 -4.06 -12.37
CA MET A 118 -23.69 -4.05 -13.80
C MET A 118 -24.90 -3.49 -14.58
N PRO A 119 -24.75 -2.38 -15.32
CA PRO A 119 -25.77 -1.88 -16.23
C PRO A 119 -25.76 -2.69 -17.53
N CYS A 120 -26.94 -3.11 -17.99
CA CYS A 120 -27.09 -3.98 -19.15
C CYS A 120 -28.18 -3.44 -20.10
N ALA A 121 -28.05 -3.78 -21.38
CA ALA A 121 -29.07 -3.66 -22.40
C ALA A 121 -29.21 -5.01 -23.13
N GLY A 122 -30.43 -5.36 -23.55
CA GLY A 122 -30.72 -6.64 -24.21
C GLY A 122 -31.21 -7.72 -23.23
N PRO A 123 -31.00 -9.04 -23.58
CA PRO A 123 -31.52 -10.14 -22.76
C PRO A 123 -31.00 -10.16 -21.35
N VAL A 124 -31.87 -10.42 -20.37
CA VAL A 124 -31.48 -10.60 -18.96
C VAL A 124 -30.64 -11.86 -18.81
N ARG A 125 -29.45 -11.71 -18.24
CA ARG A 125 -28.55 -12.78 -17.82
C ARG A 125 -28.14 -12.53 -16.38
N THR A 126 -28.11 -13.58 -15.58
CA THR A 126 -27.82 -13.46 -14.14
C THR A 126 -26.41 -13.93 -13.77
N GLU A 127 -25.68 -14.51 -14.73
CA GLU A 127 -24.28 -14.92 -14.55
C GLU A 127 -23.35 -14.03 -15.37
N PRO A 128 -22.09 -13.81 -14.92
CA PRO A 128 -21.14 -12.94 -15.64
C PRO A 128 -20.76 -13.49 -17.03
N GLY A 129 -20.85 -14.81 -17.21
CA GLY A 129 -20.39 -15.49 -18.42
C GLY A 129 -18.87 -15.69 -18.45
N PRO A 130 -18.40 -16.52 -19.41
CA PRO A 130 -16.97 -16.82 -19.53
C PRO A 130 -16.19 -15.60 -20.07
N ARG A 131 -14.93 -15.48 -19.67
CA ARG A 131 -14.02 -14.40 -20.09
C ARG A 131 -13.83 -14.38 -21.61
N GLU A 132 -13.74 -15.57 -22.22
CA GLU A 132 -13.51 -15.77 -23.64
C GLU A 132 -14.74 -15.45 -24.51
N ASN A 133 -15.94 -15.52 -23.91
CA ASN A 133 -17.20 -15.22 -24.59
C ASN A 133 -18.14 -14.37 -23.72
N PRO A 134 -17.86 -13.08 -23.54
CA PRO A 134 -18.65 -12.17 -22.71
C PRO A 134 -20.15 -12.16 -23.05
N SER A 135 -20.52 -12.39 -24.31
CA SER A 135 -21.92 -12.38 -24.76
C SER A 135 -22.81 -13.48 -24.16
N GLU A 136 -22.22 -14.47 -23.48
CA GLU A 136 -22.99 -15.53 -22.79
C GLU A 136 -23.46 -15.11 -21.40
N GLY A 137 -22.96 -13.98 -20.89
CA GLY A 137 -23.29 -13.46 -19.55
C GLY A 137 -23.71 -12.01 -19.53
N TYR A 138 -23.69 -11.38 -18.34
CA TYR A 138 -23.97 -9.96 -18.18
C TYR A 138 -22.73 -9.07 -18.37
N ARG A 139 -21.50 -9.62 -18.37
CA ARG A 139 -20.26 -8.84 -18.57
C ARG A 139 -20.23 -8.19 -19.96
N SER A 140 -19.42 -7.15 -20.12
CA SER A 140 -19.28 -6.42 -21.36
C SER A 140 -17.81 -6.26 -21.75
N ARG A 141 -17.53 -6.38 -23.03
CA ARG A 141 -16.26 -5.95 -23.61
C ARG A 141 -16.10 -4.44 -23.48
N PHE A 142 -14.86 -3.99 -23.39
CA PHE A 142 -14.47 -2.58 -23.41
C PHE A 142 -13.13 -2.38 -24.14
N SER A 143 -12.77 -1.13 -24.37
CA SER A 143 -11.46 -0.73 -24.89
C SER A 143 -10.82 0.30 -23.98
N HIS A 144 -9.53 0.14 -23.70
CA HIS A 144 -8.72 1.12 -22.94
C HIS A 144 -8.67 2.49 -23.65
N GLU A 145 -8.95 2.58 -24.95
CA GLU A 145 -9.10 3.85 -25.65
C GLU A 145 -10.28 4.68 -25.15
N THR A 146 -11.33 4.01 -24.65
CA THR A 146 -12.53 4.64 -24.09
C THR A 146 -12.50 4.76 -22.58
N GLU A 147 -11.47 4.20 -21.95
CA GLU A 147 -11.28 4.21 -20.50
C GLU A 147 -10.58 5.50 -20.07
N ARG A 148 -11.05 6.08 -18.97
CA ARG A 148 -10.44 7.25 -18.33
C ARG A 148 -10.51 7.10 -16.83
N ALA A 149 -9.39 7.34 -16.14
CA ALA A 149 -9.32 7.32 -14.69
C ALA A 149 -8.44 8.44 -14.18
N GLU A 150 -8.86 9.04 -13.08
CA GLU A 150 -8.13 10.08 -12.34
C GLU A 150 -8.50 9.99 -10.85
N PRO A 151 -7.75 10.58 -9.93
CA PRO A 151 -8.10 10.55 -8.51
C PRO A 151 -9.53 10.95 -8.24
N GLY A 152 -10.35 10.00 -7.75
CA GLY A 152 -11.76 10.21 -7.44
C GLY A 152 -12.73 10.06 -8.61
N TYR A 153 -12.28 9.61 -9.78
CA TYR A 153 -13.16 9.42 -10.95
C TYR A 153 -12.68 8.28 -11.85
N TYR A 154 -13.64 7.56 -12.41
CA TYR A 154 -13.42 6.55 -13.44
C TYR A 154 -14.52 6.60 -14.49
N SER A 155 -14.22 6.30 -15.76
CA SER A 155 -15.23 6.13 -16.80
C SER A 155 -14.79 5.17 -17.91
N VAL A 156 -15.78 4.47 -18.51
CA VAL A 156 -15.55 3.54 -19.59
C VAL A 156 -16.83 3.39 -20.46
N LEU A 157 -16.67 2.97 -21.73
CA LEU A 157 -17.78 2.54 -22.57
C LEU A 157 -17.88 1.00 -22.53
N LEU A 158 -19.01 0.49 -22.02
CA LEU A 158 -19.39 -0.91 -22.08
C LEU A 158 -19.88 -1.24 -23.49
N ALA A 159 -19.04 -1.85 -24.32
CA ALA A 159 -19.24 -1.93 -25.76
C ALA A 159 -20.43 -2.82 -26.15
N ASP A 160 -20.64 -3.96 -25.46
CA ASP A 160 -21.72 -4.90 -25.78
C ASP A 160 -23.11 -4.32 -25.43
N HIS A 161 -23.18 -3.41 -24.48
CA HIS A 161 -24.41 -2.76 -24.03
C HIS A 161 -24.55 -1.34 -24.58
N ASN A 162 -23.49 -0.77 -25.18
CA ASN A 162 -23.42 0.63 -25.61
C ASN A 162 -23.80 1.62 -24.48
N ILE A 163 -23.28 1.35 -23.27
CA ILE A 163 -23.55 2.15 -22.06
C ILE A 163 -22.24 2.81 -21.62
N LYS A 164 -22.25 4.13 -21.50
CA LYS A 164 -21.15 4.84 -20.85
C LYS A 164 -21.36 4.77 -19.33
N ALA A 165 -20.40 4.23 -18.61
CA ALA A 165 -20.32 4.22 -17.16
C ALA A 165 -19.37 5.32 -16.68
N GLU A 166 -19.77 6.08 -15.65
CA GLU A 166 -18.96 7.06 -14.95
C GLU A 166 -19.12 6.87 -13.44
N LEU A 167 -18.02 6.88 -12.70
CA LEU A 167 -17.96 6.58 -11.28
C LEU A 167 -17.26 7.71 -10.53
N THR A 168 -17.76 8.04 -9.34
CA THR A 168 -17.08 8.89 -8.35
C THR A 168 -17.46 8.45 -6.95
N ALA A 169 -16.80 8.96 -5.91
CA ALA A 169 -17.05 8.53 -4.55
C ALA A 169 -16.89 9.68 -3.54
N THR A 170 -17.53 9.51 -2.39
CA THR A 170 -17.21 10.16 -1.12
C THR A 170 -16.61 9.14 -0.17
N THR A 171 -16.48 9.46 1.11
CA THR A 171 -15.87 8.56 2.09
C THR A 171 -16.63 7.23 2.21
N ARG A 172 -17.97 7.25 2.23
CA ARG A 172 -18.84 6.08 2.50
C ARG A 172 -19.83 5.80 1.38
N VAL A 173 -19.81 6.58 0.30
CA VAL A 173 -20.82 6.47 -0.77
C VAL A 173 -20.17 6.46 -2.13
N GLY A 174 -20.46 5.42 -2.92
CA GLY A 174 -20.18 5.40 -4.36
C GLY A 174 -21.29 6.08 -5.13
N MET A 175 -20.96 6.85 -6.16
CA MET A 175 -21.93 7.46 -7.07
C MET A 175 -21.60 7.10 -8.51
N HIS A 176 -22.62 6.59 -9.21
CA HIS A 176 -22.52 6.15 -10.60
C HIS A 176 -23.41 7.05 -11.48
N ARG A 177 -22.98 7.23 -12.73
CA ARG A 177 -23.76 7.85 -13.80
C ARG A 177 -23.67 6.99 -15.04
N TYR A 178 -24.81 6.47 -15.49
CA TYR A 178 -24.89 5.57 -16.65
C TYR A 178 -25.68 6.22 -17.77
N SER A 179 -25.08 6.34 -18.96
CA SER A 179 -25.77 6.83 -20.15
C SER A 179 -26.22 5.62 -20.98
N PHE A 180 -27.51 5.32 -20.95
CA PHE A 180 -28.12 4.22 -21.67
C PHE A 180 -28.53 4.61 -23.09
N PRO A 181 -28.42 3.72 -24.07
CA PRO A 181 -29.08 3.85 -25.37
C PRO A 181 -30.61 3.71 -25.20
N ALA A 182 -31.38 4.01 -26.22
CA ALA A 182 -32.79 3.64 -26.26
C ALA A 182 -32.93 2.12 -26.37
N ASP A 183 -33.41 1.48 -25.30
CA ASP A 183 -33.61 0.02 -25.25
C ASP A 183 -34.67 -0.35 -24.22
N PRO A 184 -35.80 -0.99 -24.66
CA PRO A 184 -36.86 -1.41 -23.74
C PRO A 184 -36.42 -2.53 -22.77
N SER A 185 -35.26 -3.14 -23.03
CA SER A 185 -34.68 -4.20 -22.19
C SER A 185 -33.57 -3.70 -21.25
N SER A 186 -33.38 -2.38 -21.12
CA SER A 186 -32.40 -1.81 -20.21
C SER A 186 -32.66 -2.25 -18.76
N HIS A 187 -31.62 -2.70 -18.08
CA HIS A 187 -31.70 -3.19 -16.71
C HIS A 187 -30.35 -3.11 -15.98
N PHE A 188 -30.38 -3.35 -14.69
CA PHE A 188 -29.18 -3.57 -13.88
C PHE A 188 -29.21 -4.97 -13.29
N ILE A 189 -28.03 -5.56 -13.17
CA ILE A 189 -27.78 -6.74 -12.35
C ILE A 189 -27.06 -6.27 -11.09
N LEU A 190 -27.65 -6.52 -9.93
CA LEU A 190 -27.02 -6.42 -8.63
C LEU A 190 -26.63 -7.84 -8.22
N ASP A 191 -25.34 -8.07 -7.92
CA ASP A 191 -24.80 -9.39 -7.57
C ASP A 191 -24.11 -9.33 -6.22
N LEU A 192 -24.63 -10.07 -5.22
CA LEU A 192 -24.04 -10.24 -3.90
C LEU A 192 -23.20 -11.52 -3.74
N GLU A 193 -23.19 -12.37 -4.77
CA GLU A 193 -22.34 -13.57 -4.80
C GLU A 193 -20.92 -13.25 -5.31
N HIS A 194 -20.80 -12.16 -6.07
CA HIS A 194 -19.55 -11.74 -6.70
C HIS A 194 -18.41 -11.61 -5.66
N GLY A 195 -17.21 -12.06 -6.06
CA GLY A 195 -16.00 -12.01 -5.23
C GLY A 195 -14.86 -12.76 -5.92
N ILE A 196 -13.70 -12.80 -5.28
CA ILE A 196 -12.51 -13.49 -5.79
C ILE A 196 -12.75 -15.00 -5.81
N ILE A 197 -12.34 -15.63 -6.92
CA ILE A 197 -12.32 -17.08 -7.12
C ILE A 197 -10.91 -17.45 -7.59
N ASP A 198 -10.11 -18.05 -6.69
CA ASP A 198 -8.74 -18.49 -6.99
C ASP A 198 -8.63 -20.02 -6.93
N PRO A 199 -8.95 -20.75 -8.00
CA PRO A 199 -9.01 -22.21 -7.99
C PRO A 199 -7.73 -22.92 -7.53
N PRO A 200 -6.49 -22.44 -7.90
CA PRO A 200 -5.29 -23.13 -7.46
C PRO A 200 -5.03 -23.00 -5.96
N ARG A 201 -5.34 -21.85 -5.37
CA ARG A 201 -5.08 -21.56 -3.95
C ARG A 201 -6.27 -21.84 -3.04
N ARG A 202 -7.47 -22.02 -3.62
CA ARG A 202 -8.75 -22.20 -2.89
C ARG A 202 -9.12 -21.02 -1.96
N ASN A 203 -8.57 -19.83 -2.20
CA ASN A 203 -8.92 -18.60 -1.48
C ASN A 203 -10.14 -17.94 -2.10
N ASN A 204 -11.22 -18.67 -2.24
CA ASN A 204 -12.45 -18.16 -2.85
C ASN A 204 -13.23 -17.35 -1.81
N THR A 205 -13.74 -16.20 -2.21
CA THR A 205 -14.73 -15.49 -1.40
C THR A 205 -15.88 -16.42 -1.06
N LYS A 206 -16.12 -16.64 0.22
CA LYS A 206 -17.20 -17.47 0.71
C LYS A 206 -18.30 -16.60 1.29
N VAL A 207 -19.44 -16.53 0.62
CA VAL A 207 -20.62 -15.88 1.17
C VAL A 207 -21.26 -16.79 2.21
N LEU A 208 -21.20 -16.40 3.48
CA LEU A 208 -21.78 -17.13 4.60
C LEU A 208 -23.27 -16.88 4.72
N SER A 209 -23.69 -15.65 4.44
CA SER A 209 -25.09 -15.21 4.34
C SER A 209 -25.18 -13.90 3.59
N SER A 210 -26.29 -13.69 2.92
CA SER A 210 -26.65 -12.41 2.33
C SER A 210 -28.15 -12.16 2.47
N GLU A 211 -28.56 -10.90 2.39
CA GLU A 211 -29.93 -10.46 2.41
C GLU A 211 -30.15 -9.35 1.39
N LEU A 212 -31.30 -9.37 0.71
CA LEU A 212 -31.76 -8.34 -0.20
C LEU A 212 -33.21 -7.98 0.10
N ARG A 213 -33.51 -6.68 0.11
CA ARG A 213 -34.85 -6.17 0.27
C ARG A 213 -35.12 -4.96 -0.63
N VAL A 214 -36.18 -5.03 -1.42
CA VAL A 214 -36.73 -3.93 -2.19
C VAL A 214 -37.47 -3.02 -1.23
N ALA A 215 -36.82 -1.92 -0.79
CA ALA A 215 -37.29 -1.05 0.27
C ALA A 215 -38.23 0.10 -0.22
N GLY A 216 -38.29 0.31 -1.53
CA GLY A 216 -39.10 1.35 -2.15
C GLY A 216 -39.10 1.24 -3.68
N PRO A 217 -39.71 2.17 -4.39
CA PRO A 217 -39.79 2.11 -5.84
C PRO A 217 -38.45 2.42 -6.53
N ASP A 218 -37.51 3.05 -5.83
CA ASP A 218 -36.20 3.48 -6.33
C ASP A 218 -35.03 3.04 -5.43
N ILE A 219 -35.31 2.21 -4.40
CA ILE A 219 -34.32 1.84 -3.39
C ILE A 219 -34.33 0.34 -3.11
N ILE A 220 -33.15 -0.23 -3.06
CA ILE A 220 -32.88 -1.60 -2.60
C ILE A 220 -31.81 -1.54 -1.51
N VAL A 221 -31.98 -2.36 -0.49
CA VAL A 221 -31.04 -2.47 0.64
C VAL A 221 -30.67 -3.93 0.87
N GLY A 222 -29.53 -4.15 1.48
CA GLY A 222 -29.09 -5.50 1.78
C GLY A 222 -27.73 -5.53 2.46
N GLY A 223 -27.14 -6.72 2.49
CA GLY A 223 -25.83 -6.95 3.04
C GLY A 223 -25.36 -8.38 2.83
N ARG A 224 -24.11 -8.60 3.12
CA ARG A 224 -23.53 -9.95 3.12
C ARG A 224 -22.50 -10.13 4.23
N ARG A 225 -22.34 -11.38 4.65
CA ARG A 225 -21.22 -11.86 5.44
C ARG A 225 -20.34 -12.74 4.59
N THR A 226 -19.04 -12.51 4.63
CA THR A 226 -18.05 -13.33 3.95
C THR A 226 -17.16 -14.04 4.96
N GLY A 227 -16.42 -15.04 4.53
CA GLY A 227 -15.63 -15.82 5.44
C GLY A 227 -14.70 -16.81 4.79
N GLU A 228 -13.64 -16.33 4.18
CA GLU A 228 -12.50 -17.14 3.79
C GLU A 228 -11.24 -16.58 4.45
N TRP A 229 -10.78 -15.43 3.98
CA TRP A 229 -9.63 -14.73 4.55
C TRP A 229 -10.00 -13.94 5.82
N ALA A 230 -11.16 -13.26 5.82
CA ALA A 230 -11.71 -12.50 6.94
C ALA A 230 -13.05 -13.13 7.44
N PRO A 231 -13.00 -14.23 8.21
CA PRO A 231 -14.18 -15.01 8.56
C PRO A 231 -15.18 -14.24 9.42
N GLY A 232 -16.36 -14.02 8.86
CA GLY A 232 -17.45 -13.31 9.55
C GLY A 232 -17.49 -11.81 9.29
N ARG A 233 -16.71 -11.29 8.35
CA ARG A 233 -16.77 -9.88 7.91
C ARG A 233 -18.18 -9.52 7.41
N HIS A 234 -18.68 -8.36 7.83
CA HIS A 234 -19.99 -7.83 7.46
C HIS A 234 -19.87 -6.60 6.59
N ILE A 235 -20.69 -6.52 5.55
CA ILE A 235 -20.93 -5.31 4.79
C ILE A 235 -22.43 -5.19 4.50
N TYR A 236 -22.98 -4.00 4.72
CA TYR A 236 -24.35 -3.63 4.39
C TYR A 236 -24.34 -2.46 3.42
N PHE A 237 -25.38 -2.36 2.61
CA PHE A 237 -25.52 -1.28 1.66
C PHE A 237 -26.96 -0.76 1.58
N ALA A 238 -27.08 0.50 1.15
CA ALA A 238 -28.31 1.09 0.63
C ALA A 238 -28.03 1.64 -0.76
N MET A 239 -28.80 1.21 -1.76
CA MET A 239 -28.65 1.61 -3.17
C MET A 239 -29.90 2.32 -3.62
N ARG A 240 -29.76 3.56 -4.10
CA ARG A 240 -30.88 4.39 -4.60
C ARG A 240 -30.61 4.83 -6.02
N PHE A 241 -31.65 4.76 -6.85
CA PHE A 241 -31.65 5.16 -8.26
C PHE A 241 -32.29 6.53 -8.43
N SER A 242 -31.87 7.29 -9.45
CA SER A 242 -32.40 8.64 -9.75
C SER A 242 -33.82 8.64 -10.26
N ARG A 243 -34.40 7.50 -10.61
CA ARG A 243 -35.80 7.27 -10.91
C ARG A 243 -36.25 5.88 -10.47
N PRO A 244 -37.56 5.64 -10.31
CA PRO A 244 -38.07 4.30 -10.01
C PRO A 244 -37.74 3.28 -11.10
N PHE A 245 -37.40 2.03 -10.67
CA PHE A 245 -37.36 0.89 -11.57
C PHE A 245 -38.77 0.41 -11.90
N ALA A 246 -38.99 -0.05 -13.14
CA ALA A 246 -40.31 -0.57 -13.56
C ALA A 246 -40.60 -1.93 -12.90
N LYS A 247 -39.56 -2.72 -12.59
CA LYS A 247 -39.66 -4.03 -11.95
C LYS A 247 -38.37 -4.31 -11.20
N ALA A 248 -38.48 -4.88 -10.00
CA ALA A 248 -37.37 -5.52 -9.29
C ALA A 248 -37.70 -7.00 -9.12
N GLN A 249 -36.79 -7.87 -9.48
CA GLN A 249 -36.95 -9.34 -9.37
C GLN A 249 -35.73 -9.94 -8.72
N LEU A 250 -35.93 -10.54 -7.56
CA LEU A 250 -34.88 -11.23 -6.80
C LEU A 250 -34.55 -12.56 -7.45
N VAL A 251 -33.29 -12.97 -7.31
CA VAL A 251 -32.73 -14.24 -7.82
C VAL A 251 -32.02 -14.94 -6.67
N SER A 252 -32.31 -16.23 -6.49
CA SER A 252 -31.65 -17.07 -5.48
C SER A 252 -30.99 -18.27 -6.19
N GLY A 253 -29.66 -18.33 -6.15
CA GLY A 253 -28.90 -19.21 -7.03
C GLY A 253 -29.18 -18.91 -8.50
N SER A 254 -29.72 -19.88 -9.26
CA SER A 254 -30.15 -19.71 -10.66
C SER A 254 -31.64 -19.44 -10.84
N GLU A 255 -32.42 -19.42 -9.75
CA GLU A 255 -33.89 -19.27 -9.79
C GLU A 255 -34.30 -17.80 -9.70
N MET A 256 -35.07 -17.36 -10.68
CA MET A 256 -35.75 -16.06 -10.64
C MET A 256 -37.01 -16.18 -9.81
N LEU A 257 -37.06 -15.51 -8.67
CA LEU A 257 -38.18 -15.58 -7.72
C LEU A 257 -39.41 -14.83 -8.23
N ASP A 258 -40.57 -15.08 -7.62
CA ASP A 258 -41.81 -14.39 -7.94
C ASP A 258 -41.64 -12.86 -7.80
N PRO A 259 -42.02 -12.03 -8.78
CA PRO A 259 -41.85 -10.59 -8.74
C PRO A 259 -42.58 -9.87 -7.58
N SER A 260 -43.55 -10.52 -6.92
CA SER A 260 -44.20 -10.00 -5.72
C SER A 260 -43.35 -10.13 -4.47
N GLN A 261 -42.37 -11.05 -4.48
CA GLN A 261 -41.43 -11.24 -3.37
C GLN A 261 -40.47 -10.04 -3.31
N LYS A 262 -40.41 -9.37 -2.15
CA LYS A 262 -39.66 -8.13 -1.94
C LYS A 262 -38.43 -8.31 -1.06
N GLU A 263 -38.25 -9.45 -0.45
CA GLU A 263 -37.07 -9.76 0.38
C GLU A 263 -36.69 -11.23 0.27
N GLU A 264 -35.42 -11.50 0.38
CA GLU A 264 -34.84 -12.85 0.36
C GLU A 264 -33.55 -12.88 1.17
N GLN A 265 -33.25 -14.07 1.75
CA GLN A 265 -32.01 -14.36 2.43
C GLN A 265 -31.40 -15.65 1.84
N GLY A 266 -30.06 -15.67 1.71
CA GLY A 266 -29.39 -16.82 1.14
C GLY A 266 -27.87 -16.63 1.08
N THR A 267 -27.20 -17.44 0.29
CA THR A 267 -25.75 -17.35 0.06
C THR A 267 -25.41 -16.97 -1.38
N SER A 268 -26.39 -17.01 -2.28
CA SER A 268 -26.23 -16.67 -3.70
C SER A 268 -27.42 -15.81 -4.13
N LEU A 269 -27.38 -14.51 -3.79
CA LEU A 269 -28.47 -13.57 -4.06
C LEU A 269 -28.05 -12.56 -5.11
N LYS A 270 -28.97 -12.35 -6.07
CA LYS A 270 -28.88 -11.30 -7.11
C LYS A 270 -30.23 -10.59 -7.25
N CYS A 271 -30.22 -9.44 -7.94
CA CYS A 271 -31.44 -8.74 -8.28
C CYS A 271 -31.37 -8.19 -9.70
N VAL A 272 -32.42 -8.41 -10.47
CA VAL A 272 -32.64 -7.78 -11.77
C VAL A 272 -33.55 -6.57 -11.60
N LEU A 273 -33.06 -5.38 -11.95
CA LEU A 273 -33.78 -4.11 -11.84
C LEU A 273 -34.05 -3.56 -13.25
N ALA A 274 -35.29 -3.60 -13.69
CA ALA A 274 -35.67 -3.21 -15.05
C ALA A 274 -35.90 -1.69 -15.16
N PHE A 275 -35.28 -1.09 -16.17
CA PHE A 275 -35.35 0.33 -16.50
C PHE A 275 -35.63 0.56 -17.98
N PRO A 276 -36.77 0.09 -18.52
CA PRO A 276 -37.08 0.24 -19.94
C PRO A 276 -37.08 1.71 -20.35
N ASN A 277 -36.46 2.03 -21.49
CA ASN A 277 -36.39 3.37 -22.02
C ASN A 277 -36.51 3.39 -23.55
N GLU A 278 -37.41 4.26 -24.08
CA GLU A 278 -37.69 4.43 -25.50
C GLU A 278 -36.73 5.44 -26.18
N ARG A 279 -35.96 6.16 -25.41
CA ARG A 279 -34.98 7.17 -25.83
C ARG A 279 -33.72 7.08 -24.97
N PRO A 280 -32.57 7.55 -25.46
CA PRO A 280 -31.38 7.63 -24.63
C PRO A 280 -31.64 8.35 -23.31
N GLU A 281 -31.14 7.77 -22.19
CA GLU A 281 -31.42 8.28 -20.85
C GLU A 281 -30.19 8.16 -19.94
N VAL A 282 -30.07 9.10 -19.00
CA VAL A 282 -29.05 9.03 -17.94
C VAL A 282 -29.71 8.55 -16.66
N ILE A 283 -29.21 7.45 -16.11
CA ILE A 283 -29.61 6.93 -14.80
C ILE A 283 -28.41 7.07 -13.86
N GLN A 284 -28.64 7.71 -12.71
CA GLN A 284 -27.66 7.82 -11.65
C GLN A 284 -28.00 6.85 -10.51
N VAL A 285 -26.97 6.35 -9.83
CA VAL A 285 -27.10 5.45 -8.69
C VAL A 285 -26.18 5.92 -7.56
N LYS A 286 -26.69 5.89 -6.34
CA LYS A 286 -25.90 6.12 -5.12
C LYS A 286 -25.90 4.85 -4.30
N VAL A 287 -24.73 4.45 -3.80
CA VAL A 287 -24.56 3.25 -2.97
C VAL A 287 -23.80 3.62 -1.71
N GLY A 288 -24.51 3.73 -0.61
CA GLY A 288 -23.94 3.91 0.72
C GLY A 288 -23.52 2.56 1.29
N LEU A 289 -22.37 2.49 1.95
CA LEU A 289 -21.87 1.32 2.68
C LEU A 289 -21.90 1.54 4.18
N SER A 290 -22.04 0.45 4.94
CA SER A 290 -21.89 0.39 6.41
C SER A 290 -21.47 -1.02 6.84
N ALA A 291 -20.67 -1.13 7.90
CA ALA A 291 -20.42 -2.39 8.57
C ALA A 291 -21.43 -2.70 9.69
N VAL A 292 -22.34 -1.77 9.98
CA VAL A 292 -23.32 -1.85 11.09
C VAL A 292 -24.67 -2.37 10.61
N SER A 293 -25.30 -1.68 9.67
CA SER A 293 -26.62 -2.04 9.15
C SER A 293 -26.92 -1.34 7.81
N ALA A 294 -27.95 -1.84 7.11
CA ALA A 294 -28.48 -1.17 5.90
C ALA A 294 -29.08 0.22 6.20
N ASP A 295 -29.68 0.41 7.38
CA ASP A 295 -30.18 1.72 7.81
C ASP A 295 -29.04 2.72 8.02
N ASN A 296 -27.88 2.28 8.54
CA ASN A 296 -26.70 3.12 8.66
C ASN A 296 -26.08 3.43 7.29
N ALA A 297 -26.08 2.48 6.36
CA ALA A 297 -25.68 2.72 4.97
C ALA A 297 -26.58 3.80 4.30
N LEU A 298 -27.87 3.78 4.58
CA LEU A 298 -28.81 4.82 4.12
C LEU A 298 -28.50 6.19 4.74
N LYS A 299 -28.23 6.26 6.06
CA LYS A 299 -27.81 7.49 6.74
C LYS A 299 -26.52 8.06 6.14
N ASN A 300 -25.53 7.19 5.88
CA ASN A 300 -24.27 7.58 5.23
C ASN A 300 -24.54 8.20 3.85
N MET A 301 -25.39 7.56 3.06
CA MET A 301 -25.75 8.03 1.72
C MET A 301 -26.46 9.39 1.75
N GLU A 302 -27.43 9.58 2.65
CA GLU A 302 -28.19 10.82 2.77
C GLU A 302 -27.33 11.97 3.32
N ALA A 303 -26.39 11.68 4.22
CA ALA A 303 -25.51 12.69 4.79
C ALA A 303 -24.43 13.16 3.79
N GLU A 304 -23.82 12.24 3.04
CA GLU A 304 -22.69 12.57 2.18
C GLU A 304 -23.11 13.00 0.77
N ILE A 305 -24.17 12.41 0.21
CA ILE A 305 -24.72 12.77 -1.13
C ILE A 305 -26.24 12.98 -1.05
N PRO A 306 -26.72 14.10 -0.51
CA PRO A 306 -28.16 14.36 -0.39
C PRO A 306 -28.86 14.57 -1.75
N GLY A 307 -28.16 15.08 -2.76
CA GLY A 307 -28.65 15.36 -4.10
C GLY A 307 -28.17 14.39 -5.18
N TRP A 308 -28.36 14.81 -6.45
CA TRP A 308 -27.96 14.03 -7.64
C TRP A 308 -26.95 14.77 -8.52
N ASP A 309 -26.18 15.70 -7.95
CA ASP A 309 -25.14 16.44 -8.67
C ASP A 309 -23.83 15.63 -8.71
N PHE A 310 -23.71 14.75 -9.69
CA PHE A 310 -22.53 13.92 -9.91
C PHE A 310 -21.25 14.74 -10.07
N ASP A 311 -21.34 15.86 -10.81
CA ASP A 311 -20.15 16.65 -11.11
C ASP A 311 -19.65 17.42 -9.88
N ALA A 312 -20.55 17.82 -8.97
CA ALA A 312 -20.17 18.38 -7.68
C ALA A 312 -19.47 17.35 -6.77
N VAL A 313 -19.95 16.09 -6.74
CA VAL A 313 -19.31 15.00 -5.99
C VAL A 313 -17.92 14.71 -6.54
N ARG A 314 -17.78 14.58 -7.88
CA ARG A 314 -16.49 14.40 -8.55
C ARG A 314 -15.51 15.54 -8.21
N ALA A 315 -15.98 16.78 -8.28
CA ALA A 315 -15.13 17.95 -7.96
C ALA A 315 -14.69 17.95 -6.50
N ALA A 316 -15.54 17.50 -5.57
CA ALA A 316 -15.19 17.37 -4.16
C ALA A 316 -14.15 16.25 -3.92
N ALA A 317 -14.29 15.09 -4.55
CA ALA A 317 -13.34 14.00 -4.52
C ALA A 317 -11.97 14.44 -5.05
N HIS A 318 -11.94 15.08 -6.21
CA HIS A 318 -10.72 15.64 -6.79
C HIS A 318 -10.04 16.66 -5.86
N LYS A 319 -10.83 17.56 -5.21
CA LYS A 319 -10.30 18.53 -4.25
C LYS A 319 -9.71 17.85 -3.01
N ALA A 320 -10.32 16.77 -2.53
CA ALA A 320 -9.79 16.00 -1.41
C ALA A 320 -8.40 15.44 -1.74
N TRP A 321 -8.24 14.87 -2.92
CA TRP A 321 -6.95 14.40 -3.42
C TRP A 321 -5.93 15.51 -3.59
N GLU A 322 -6.30 16.65 -4.18
CA GLU A 322 -5.40 17.80 -4.34
C GLU A 322 -4.89 18.30 -2.99
N THR A 323 -5.73 18.28 -1.96
CA THR A 323 -5.34 18.64 -0.59
C THR A 323 -4.28 17.69 -0.04
N GLU A 324 -4.49 16.38 -0.13
CA GLU A 324 -3.55 15.39 0.42
C GLU A 324 -2.25 15.32 -0.39
N LEU A 325 -2.32 15.37 -1.72
CA LEU A 325 -1.14 15.41 -2.57
C LEU A 325 -0.26 16.66 -2.32
N SER A 326 -0.87 17.76 -1.88
CA SER A 326 -0.15 19.01 -1.56
C SER A 326 0.71 18.93 -0.30
N ARG A 327 0.60 17.83 0.49
CA ARG A 327 1.46 17.59 1.67
C ARG A 327 2.94 17.49 1.30
N ILE A 328 3.26 17.05 0.09
CA ILE A 328 4.63 17.06 -0.43
C ILE A 328 4.64 17.71 -1.82
N LYS A 329 5.49 18.72 -1.98
CA LYS A 329 5.70 19.38 -3.25
C LYS A 329 7.11 19.12 -3.75
N ILE A 330 7.23 18.63 -4.98
CA ILE A 330 8.53 18.35 -5.60
C ILE A 330 8.79 19.26 -6.80
N GLN A 331 10.08 19.50 -7.06
CA GLN A 331 10.56 20.13 -8.29
C GLN A 331 11.52 19.18 -8.98
N THR A 332 11.22 18.85 -10.23
CA THR A 332 12.03 18.00 -11.10
C THR A 332 11.78 18.38 -12.55
N SER A 333 12.81 18.26 -13.37
CA SER A 333 12.71 18.42 -14.84
C SER A 333 12.19 17.14 -15.53
N LEU A 334 12.17 15.99 -14.84
CA LEU A 334 11.77 14.70 -15.40
C LEU A 334 10.28 14.46 -15.16
N ALA A 335 9.49 14.42 -16.24
CA ALA A 335 8.04 14.27 -16.19
C ALA A 335 7.62 12.93 -15.56
N ASP A 336 8.31 11.83 -15.92
CA ASP A 336 8.00 10.50 -15.41
C ASP A 336 8.23 10.41 -13.89
N HIS A 337 9.32 10.97 -13.36
CA HIS A 337 9.57 11.01 -11.92
C HIS A 337 8.45 11.75 -11.17
N ARG A 338 7.86 12.78 -11.78
CA ARG A 338 6.73 13.51 -11.19
C ARG A 338 5.48 12.66 -11.15
N LYS A 339 5.18 11.95 -12.25
CA LYS A 339 4.02 11.04 -12.31
C LYS A 339 4.16 9.90 -11.32
N ILE A 340 5.29 9.19 -11.32
CA ILE A 340 5.55 8.09 -10.38
C ILE A 340 5.42 8.59 -8.93
N PHE A 341 5.98 9.76 -8.61
CA PHE A 341 5.94 10.30 -7.24
C PHE A 341 4.52 10.62 -6.76
N TYR A 342 3.72 11.34 -7.56
CA TYR A 342 2.37 11.68 -7.15
C TYR A 342 1.42 10.48 -7.20
N THR A 343 1.67 9.50 -8.07
CA THR A 343 0.95 8.22 -8.06
C THR A 343 1.32 7.41 -6.82
N ALA A 344 2.59 7.35 -6.44
CA ALA A 344 3.01 6.72 -5.18
C ALA A 344 2.35 7.40 -3.97
N LEU A 345 2.28 8.73 -3.96
CA LEU A 345 1.62 9.48 -2.88
C LEU A 345 0.09 9.24 -2.85
N TYR A 346 -0.54 9.02 -4.01
CA TYR A 346 -1.93 8.58 -4.12
C TYR A 346 -2.11 7.18 -3.52
N HIS A 347 -1.32 6.19 -3.93
CA HIS A 347 -1.39 4.81 -3.41
C HIS A 347 -1.17 4.77 -1.89
N ALA A 348 -0.22 5.54 -1.36
CA ALA A 348 0.07 5.60 0.07
C ALA A 348 -1.10 6.08 0.94
N MET A 349 -2.15 6.67 0.35
CA MET A 349 -3.33 7.18 1.07
C MET A 349 -4.63 6.45 0.72
N LEU A 350 -4.54 5.26 0.08
CA LEU A 350 -5.68 4.38 -0.16
C LEU A 350 -6.03 3.54 1.08
N ALA A 351 -5.04 3.21 1.90
CA ALA A 351 -5.20 2.48 3.16
C ALA A 351 -4.32 3.11 4.26
N PRO A 352 -4.63 2.92 5.56
CA PRO A 352 -5.85 2.33 6.13
C PRO A 352 -7.12 3.12 5.81
N THR A 353 -8.29 2.46 5.82
CA THR A 353 -9.56 3.08 5.45
C THR A 353 -10.39 3.47 6.67
N ILE A 354 -11.14 4.56 6.57
CA ILE A 354 -12.17 4.90 7.56
C ILE A 354 -13.15 3.73 7.69
N PHE A 355 -13.48 3.37 8.93
CA PHE A 355 -14.35 2.25 9.24
C PHE A 355 -15.30 2.59 10.39
N HIS A 356 -16.14 3.60 10.16
CA HIS A 356 -17.25 4.02 11.01
C HIS A 356 -18.27 4.82 10.20
N ASP A 357 -19.51 4.80 10.62
CA ASP A 357 -20.63 5.53 10.00
C ASP A 357 -20.63 7.01 10.40
N VAL A 358 -21.46 7.81 9.74
CA VAL A 358 -21.57 9.27 9.99
C VAL A 358 -22.08 9.59 11.41
N ASP A 359 -22.80 8.67 12.04
CA ASP A 359 -23.27 8.78 13.42
C ASP A 359 -22.27 8.26 14.45
N GLY A 360 -21.05 7.88 14.03
CA GLY A 360 -19.97 7.38 14.87
C GLY A 360 -20.09 5.89 15.22
N GLN A 361 -21.11 5.18 14.74
CA GLN A 361 -21.19 3.73 14.95
C GLN A 361 -20.20 2.97 14.07
N TYR A 362 -19.67 1.88 14.60
CA TYR A 362 -18.78 0.97 13.87
C TYR A 362 -18.90 -0.46 14.41
N ARG A 363 -18.52 -1.43 13.61
CA ARG A 363 -18.37 -2.81 14.07
C ARG A 363 -16.97 -3.00 14.62
N GLY A 364 -16.87 -3.44 15.89
CA GLY A 364 -15.60 -3.74 16.55
C GLY A 364 -15.05 -5.12 16.18
N MET A 365 -13.82 -5.39 16.60
CA MET A 365 -13.13 -6.69 16.38
C MET A 365 -13.77 -7.85 17.15
N ASP A 366 -14.69 -7.58 18.05
CA ASP A 366 -15.60 -8.53 18.72
C ASP A 366 -16.89 -8.77 17.93
N LEU A 367 -17.00 -8.20 16.73
CA LEU A 367 -18.16 -8.21 15.86
C LEU A 367 -19.41 -7.54 16.48
N GLN A 368 -19.26 -6.82 17.59
CA GLN A 368 -20.34 -6.03 18.19
C GLN A 368 -20.36 -4.61 17.61
N VAL A 369 -21.47 -3.94 17.73
CA VAL A 369 -21.61 -2.54 17.33
C VAL A 369 -21.18 -1.64 18.50
N HIS A 370 -20.26 -0.73 18.22
CA HIS A 370 -19.76 0.28 19.14
C HIS A 370 -20.05 1.67 18.61
N THR A 371 -19.87 2.67 19.45
CA THR A 371 -20.00 4.09 19.08
C THR A 371 -18.76 4.84 19.54
N LEU A 372 -18.19 5.63 18.64
CA LEU A 372 -17.04 6.50 18.92
C LEU A 372 -17.45 7.68 19.80
N GLU A 373 -16.51 8.13 20.62
CA GLU A 373 -16.62 9.45 21.24
C GLU A 373 -16.61 10.57 20.18
N ARG A 374 -17.13 11.73 20.56
CA ARG A 374 -17.22 12.85 19.62
C ARG A 374 -15.81 13.28 19.14
N ASN A 375 -15.66 13.43 17.83
CA ASN A 375 -14.43 13.78 17.10
C ASN A 375 -13.37 12.66 17.05
N GLU A 376 -13.70 11.45 17.44
CA GLU A 376 -12.85 10.29 17.16
C GLU A 376 -13.12 9.72 15.76
N ALA A 377 -12.16 8.99 15.25
CA ALA A 377 -12.29 8.22 14.02
C ALA A 377 -11.85 6.77 14.26
N ASN A 378 -12.48 5.83 13.57
CA ASN A 378 -12.06 4.45 13.52
C ASN A 378 -11.59 4.09 12.12
N TYR A 379 -10.59 3.23 12.05
CA TYR A 379 -9.96 2.80 10.80
C TYR A 379 -9.86 1.28 10.77
N SER A 380 -9.69 0.73 9.58
CA SER A 380 -9.42 -0.68 9.33
C SER A 380 -8.48 -0.84 8.13
N THR A 381 -8.18 -2.09 7.77
CA THR A 381 -7.33 -2.42 6.62
C THR A 381 -5.88 -1.99 6.85
N TYR A 382 -5.24 -2.68 7.80
CA TYR A 382 -3.84 -2.45 8.14
C TYR A 382 -3.00 -3.66 7.75
N SER A 383 -2.14 -3.50 6.78
CA SER A 383 -1.11 -4.47 6.38
C SER A 383 0.16 -4.23 7.19
N LEU A 384 0.14 -4.61 8.49
CA LEU A 384 1.14 -4.12 9.45
C LEU A 384 2.53 -4.72 9.29
N TRP A 385 2.65 -5.96 8.79
CA TRP A 385 3.93 -6.58 8.47
C TRP A 385 4.71 -5.76 7.42
N ASP A 386 3.99 -5.15 6.49
CA ASP A 386 4.52 -4.36 5.39
C ASP A 386 4.71 -2.91 5.83
N THR A 387 3.63 -2.28 6.26
CA THR A 387 3.51 -0.81 6.35
C THR A 387 4.25 -0.18 7.51
N TYR A 388 4.68 -0.93 8.54
CA TYR A 388 5.52 -0.39 9.60
C TYR A 388 6.88 0.11 9.10
N ARG A 389 7.33 -0.40 7.93
CA ARG A 389 8.67 -0.18 7.37
C ARG A 389 8.84 1.18 6.69
N ALA A 390 7.79 1.69 6.01
CA ALA A 390 7.85 2.98 5.33
C ALA A 390 6.55 3.80 5.41
N LEU A 391 5.37 3.19 5.28
CA LEU A 391 4.11 3.93 5.24
C LEU A 391 3.82 4.65 6.56
N HIS A 392 3.90 3.94 7.69
CA HIS A 392 3.69 4.56 8.99
C HIS A 392 4.79 5.60 9.32
N PRO A 393 6.09 5.35 9.04
CA PRO A 393 7.12 6.39 9.09
C PRO A 393 6.80 7.63 8.24
N LEU A 394 6.28 7.45 7.02
CA LEU A 394 5.82 8.56 6.17
C LEU A 394 4.66 9.33 6.83
N PHE A 395 3.68 8.62 7.41
CA PHE A 395 2.55 9.24 8.08
C PHE A 395 2.96 10.07 9.30
N THR A 396 4.03 9.71 9.99
CA THR A 396 4.57 10.54 11.08
C THR A 396 5.06 11.92 10.61
N LEU A 397 5.30 12.07 9.31
CA LEU A 397 5.71 13.34 8.68
C LEU A 397 4.51 14.10 8.11
N ILE A 398 3.61 13.43 7.36
CA ILE A 398 2.60 14.11 6.53
C ILE A 398 1.16 13.94 7.02
N GLN A 399 0.88 13.03 7.96
CA GLN A 399 -0.47 12.78 8.47
C GLN A 399 -0.58 13.04 9.98
N THR A 400 0.17 14.02 10.50
CA THR A 400 0.29 14.30 11.94
C THR A 400 -1.04 14.57 12.64
N GLU A 401 -2.05 15.09 11.92
CA GLU A 401 -3.39 15.35 12.45
C GLU A 401 -4.26 14.08 12.50
N ARG A 402 -4.09 13.17 11.53
CA ARG A 402 -4.83 11.91 11.42
C ARG A 402 -4.22 10.79 12.26
N LEU A 403 -2.91 10.84 12.46
CA LEU A 403 -2.13 9.77 13.07
C LEU A 403 -2.65 9.32 14.46
N PRO A 404 -3.04 10.21 15.40
CA PRO A 404 -3.62 9.75 16.66
C PRO A 404 -4.86 8.89 16.49
N GLY A 405 -5.72 9.20 15.50
CA GLY A 405 -6.91 8.40 15.18
C GLY A 405 -6.55 7.01 14.67
N LEU A 406 -5.54 6.91 13.79
CA LEU A 406 -5.01 5.62 13.27
C LEU A 406 -4.46 4.75 14.41
N LEU A 407 -3.68 5.32 15.32
CA LEU A 407 -3.04 4.62 16.43
C LEU A 407 -4.07 4.19 17.50
N ASN A 408 -5.01 5.06 17.85
CA ASN A 408 -6.07 4.73 18.80
C ASN A 408 -7.04 3.66 18.24
N ALA A 409 -7.20 3.59 16.90
CA ALA A 409 -7.94 2.48 16.28
C ALA A 409 -7.25 1.13 16.54
N MET A 410 -5.92 1.05 16.46
CA MET A 410 -5.16 -0.18 16.79
C MET A 410 -5.34 -0.57 18.26
N ILE A 411 -5.34 0.41 19.18
CA ILE A 411 -5.57 0.16 20.61
C ILE A 411 -6.99 -0.39 20.83
N ARG A 412 -8.01 0.22 20.22
CA ARG A 412 -9.39 -0.30 20.27
C ARG A 412 -9.51 -1.72 19.70
N MET A 413 -8.83 -1.99 18.59
CA MET A 413 -8.77 -3.34 18.01
C MET A 413 -8.21 -4.34 19.01
N ALA A 414 -7.10 -4.02 19.68
CA ALA A 414 -6.48 -4.90 20.66
C ALA A 414 -7.35 -5.13 21.90
N GLU A 415 -8.18 -4.17 22.30
CA GLU A 415 -9.14 -4.31 23.40
C GLU A 415 -10.33 -5.21 23.04
N GLN A 416 -10.81 -5.08 21.81
CA GLN A 416 -12.03 -5.75 21.34
C GLN A 416 -11.76 -7.14 20.76
N SER A 417 -10.57 -7.34 20.19
CA SER A 417 -10.27 -8.56 19.46
C SER A 417 -10.04 -9.76 20.38
N PRO A 418 -10.77 -10.88 20.19
CA PRO A 418 -10.44 -12.13 20.87
C PRO A 418 -9.06 -12.67 20.46
N ALA A 419 -8.54 -12.28 19.29
CA ALA A 419 -7.20 -12.62 18.84
C ALA A 419 -6.10 -11.76 19.47
N GLY A 420 -6.45 -10.69 20.20
CA GLY A 420 -5.52 -9.74 20.83
C GLY A 420 -5.08 -8.61 19.92
N VAL A 421 -3.80 -8.23 19.98
CA VAL A 421 -3.28 -7.10 19.18
C VAL A 421 -3.36 -7.34 17.69
N PRO A 422 -3.63 -6.29 16.87
CA PRO A 422 -3.82 -6.45 15.44
C PRO A 422 -2.52 -6.86 14.73
N VAL A 423 -2.65 -7.77 13.77
CA VAL A 423 -1.62 -8.26 12.85
C VAL A 423 -1.95 -7.86 11.42
N TRP A 424 -3.13 -8.26 10.94
CA TRP A 424 -3.66 -7.86 9.64
C TRP A 424 -5.20 -7.72 9.71
N PRO A 425 -5.72 -6.68 10.37
CA PRO A 425 -7.16 -6.50 10.52
C PRO A 425 -7.81 -6.01 9.23
N LEU A 426 -8.84 -6.74 8.77
CA LEU A 426 -9.69 -6.37 7.64
C LEU A 426 -11.14 -6.19 8.10
N GLN A 427 -11.62 -4.95 8.14
CA GLN A 427 -13.03 -4.60 8.37
C GLN A 427 -13.67 -5.39 9.54
N ALA A 428 -13.15 -5.18 10.75
CA ALA A 428 -13.57 -5.79 12.01
C ALA A 428 -13.18 -7.28 12.22
N VAL A 429 -12.33 -7.84 11.38
CA VAL A 429 -11.85 -9.21 11.51
C VAL A 429 -10.33 -9.25 11.51
N GLU A 430 -9.72 -9.98 12.44
CA GLU A 430 -8.31 -10.31 12.38
C GLU A 430 -8.11 -11.48 11.43
N THR A 431 -7.43 -11.26 10.32
CA THR A 431 -7.16 -12.32 9.34
C THR A 431 -6.05 -13.25 9.79
N GLY A 432 -5.17 -12.76 10.67
CA GLY A 432 -3.97 -13.48 11.07
C GLY A 432 -2.99 -13.71 9.92
N CYS A 433 -3.14 -12.98 8.81
CA CYS A 433 -2.21 -13.01 7.70
C CYS A 433 -0.85 -12.44 8.15
N MET A 434 0.24 -13.01 7.64
CA MET A 434 1.62 -12.68 7.98
C MET A 434 2.03 -13.04 9.43
N ILE A 435 3.29 -12.82 9.73
CA ILE A 435 3.92 -13.15 11.02
C ILE A 435 4.13 -11.90 11.89
N GLY A 436 4.64 -12.07 13.10
CA GLY A 436 4.89 -10.97 14.02
C GLY A 436 3.62 -10.37 14.64
N TYR A 437 3.76 -9.20 15.24
CA TYR A 437 2.67 -8.35 15.73
C TYR A 437 3.07 -6.86 15.58
N HIS A 438 3.36 -6.49 14.34
CA HIS A 438 4.06 -5.24 13.95
C HIS A 438 3.25 -3.95 14.12
N SER A 439 2.06 -4.02 14.70
CA SER A 439 1.44 -2.87 15.34
C SER A 439 2.29 -2.33 16.52
N ALA A 440 3.16 -3.17 17.12
CA ALA A 440 4.10 -2.75 18.17
C ALA A 440 5.10 -1.70 17.68
N PRO A 441 5.88 -1.93 16.60
CA PRO A 441 6.78 -0.90 16.07
C PRO A 441 6.06 0.38 15.65
N VAL A 442 4.85 0.31 15.10
CA VAL A 442 4.08 1.52 14.72
C VAL A 442 3.77 2.40 15.94
N LEU A 443 3.31 1.80 17.05
CA LEU A 443 3.03 2.52 18.29
C LEU A 443 4.30 3.02 18.97
N ALA A 444 5.36 2.20 19.00
CA ALA A 444 6.63 2.57 19.60
C ALA A 444 7.33 3.71 18.83
N GLU A 445 7.31 3.68 17.50
CA GLU A 445 7.79 4.77 16.65
C GLU A 445 7.07 6.09 16.99
N ALA A 446 5.74 6.05 17.06
CA ALA A 446 4.94 7.22 17.36
C ALA A 446 5.28 7.79 18.75
N TYR A 447 5.48 6.94 19.75
CA TYR A 447 5.94 7.36 21.08
C TYR A 447 7.30 8.05 21.03
N VAL A 448 8.29 7.42 20.40
CA VAL A 448 9.67 7.95 20.31
C VAL A 448 9.70 9.27 19.53
N LYS A 449 8.84 9.43 18.54
CA LYS A 449 8.68 10.66 17.76
C LYS A 449 7.83 11.74 18.46
N GLY A 450 7.31 11.46 19.66
CA GLY A 450 6.57 12.43 20.48
C GLY A 450 5.16 12.73 19.97
N ILE A 451 4.52 11.79 19.28
CA ILE A 451 3.13 11.92 18.83
C ILE A 451 2.21 11.90 20.05
N SER A 452 1.43 12.94 20.22
CA SER A 452 0.47 13.10 21.32
C SER A 452 -0.92 12.59 20.98
N GLY A 453 -1.80 12.45 21.99
CA GLY A 453 -3.19 12.02 21.79
C GLY A 453 -3.36 10.51 21.70
N VAL A 454 -2.38 9.73 22.14
CA VAL A 454 -2.38 8.26 22.19
C VAL A 454 -2.13 7.80 23.62
N ASP A 455 -2.88 6.81 24.10
CA ASP A 455 -2.68 6.20 25.41
C ASP A 455 -1.59 5.10 25.33
N TYR A 456 -0.33 5.52 25.45
CA TYR A 456 0.81 4.61 25.41
C TYR A 456 0.89 3.66 26.60
N ASN A 457 0.32 4.03 27.76
CA ASN A 457 0.24 3.13 28.92
C ASN A 457 -0.69 1.95 28.62
N LYS A 458 -1.85 2.23 28.06
CA LYS A 458 -2.80 1.21 27.61
C LYS A 458 -2.20 0.35 26.50
N ALA A 459 -1.58 0.97 25.50
CA ALA A 459 -0.86 0.26 24.46
C ALA A 459 0.17 -0.71 25.08
N TYR A 460 1.03 -0.25 25.98
CA TYR A 460 1.99 -1.10 26.65
C TYR A 460 1.32 -2.32 27.32
N GLN A 461 0.25 -2.14 28.07
CA GLN A 461 -0.43 -3.25 28.76
C GLN A 461 -0.96 -4.31 27.79
N LEU A 462 -1.52 -3.89 26.66
CA LEU A 462 -2.06 -4.80 25.64
C LEU A 462 -0.95 -5.54 24.89
N TRP A 463 0.07 -4.82 24.45
CA TRP A 463 1.18 -5.42 23.68
C TRP A 463 2.11 -6.27 24.56
N LYS A 464 2.31 -5.90 25.82
CA LYS A 464 2.97 -6.78 26.82
C LYS A 464 2.24 -8.10 26.95
N LYS A 465 0.89 -8.09 27.03
CA LYS A 465 0.10 -9.32 27.11
C LYS A 465 0.40 -10.23 25.91
N ARG A 466 0.50 -9.68 24.69
CA ARG A 466 0.91 -10.45 23.49
C ARG A 466 2.35 -10.96 23.63
N ALA A 467 3.29 -10.12 23.97
CA ALA A 467 4.71 -10.47 24.09
C ALA A 467 4.99 -11.55 25.14
N MET A 468 4.06 -11.77 26.08
CA MET A 468 4.22 -12.74 27.18
C MET A 468 3.37 -14.01 27.04
N VAL A 469 2.59 -14.17 25.96
CA VAL A 469 1.78 -15.37 25.76
C VAL A 469 2.64 -16.53 25.25
N ASP A 470 2.31 -17.76 25.66
CA ASP A 470 3.02 -18.97 25.21
C ASP A 470 2.36 -19.64 24.00
N ASP A 471 1.04 -19.57 23.93
CA ASP A 471 0.24 -20.24 22.90
C ASP A 471 -0.06 -19.28 21.74
N TYR A 472 1.00 -18.86 21.04
CA TYR A 472 0.90 -18.05 19.84
C TYR A 472 2.09 -18.31 18.91
N ARG A 473 1.88 -18.99 17.79
CA ARG A 473 2.79 -19.14 16.64
C ARG A 473 4.27 -19.26 17.02
N GLY A 474 4.61 -20.20 17.92
CA GLY A 474 5.99 -20.44 18.37
C GLY A 474 6.54 -19.45 19.41
N LEU A 475 5.79 -18.43 19.83
CA LEU A 475 6.27 -17.41 20.78
C LEU A 475 6.67 -18.01 22.14
N GLY A 476 5.98 -19.06 22.61
CA GLY A 476 6.35 -19.78 23.84
C GLY A 476 7.73 -20.42 23.75
N ALA A 477 8.07 -21.04 22.61
CA ALA A 477 9.39 -21.59 22.38
C ALA A 477 10.46 -20.47 22.28
N TYR A 478 10.16 -19.41 21.53
CA TYR A 478 11.02 -18.22 21.43
C TYR A 478 11.36 -17.62 22.80
N ARG A 479 10.39 -17.54 23.72
CA ARG A 479 10.60 -17.03 25.08
C ARG A 479 11.44 -17.96 25.96
N LYS A 480 11.28 -19.29 25.81
CA LYS A 480 11.92 -20.30 26.68
C LYS A 480 13.27 -20.73 26.17
N LEU A 481 13.40 -20.92 24.85
CA LEU A 481 14.62 -21.45 24.22
C LEU A 481 15.48 -20.35 23.59
N GLY A 482 14.90 -19.14 23.38
CA GLY A 482 15.54 -18.07 22.63
C GLY A 482 15.49 -18.26 21.11
N PHE A 483 14.82 -19.30 20.62
CA PHE A 483 14.56 -19.54 19.20
C PHE A 483 13.29 -20.39 19.02
N ILE A 484 12.85 -20.55 17.78
CA ILE A 484 11.68 -21.36 17.43
C ILE A 484 12.17 -22.60 16.70
N PRO A 485 11.87 -23.82 17.20
CA PRO A 485 12.23 -25.06 16.52
C PRO A 485 11.49 -25.23 15.20
N CYS A 486 12.24 -25.42 14.11
CA CYS A 486 11.70 -25.53 12.76
C CYS A 486 10.96 -26.86 12.48
N ASP A 487 11.11 -27.86 13.35
CA ASP A 487 10.35 -29.11 13.32
C ASP A 487 9.04 -29.05 14.13
N LYS A 488 8.74 -27.91 14.75
CA LYS A 488 7.52 -27.67 15.54
C LYS A 488 6.65 -26.53 14.97
N GLU A 489 7.28 -25.57 14.32
CA GLU A 489 6.59 -24.36 13.85
C GLU A 489 7.12 -23.95 12.49
N ASP A 490 6.23 -23.60 11.57
CA ASP A 490 6.54 -23.02 10.26
C ASP A 490 7.12 -21.61 10.41
N GLU A 491 7.90 -21.19 9.41
CA GLU A 491 8.46 -19.83 9.30
C GLU A 491 9.34 -19.46 10.50
N SER A 492 9.96 -20.48 11.09
CA SER A 492 10.62 -20.41 12.38
C SER A 492 11.72 -19.36 12.44
N VAL A 493 12.53 -19.24 11.38
CA VAL A 493 13.63 -18.25 11.31
C VAL A 493 13.07 -16.84 11.22
N SER A 494 12.16 -16.60 10.27
CA SER A 494 11.54 -15.28 10.12
C SER A 494 10.81 -14.83 11.41
N LYS A 495 10.05 -15.73 12.04
CA LYS A 495 9.38 -15.44 13.32
C LYS A 495 10.36 -15.07 14.44
N VAL A 496 11.52 -15.71 14.54
CA VAL A 496 12.55 -15.32 15.55
C VAL A 496 13.04 -13.91 15.29
N LEU A 497 13.33 -13.57 14.05
CA LEU A 497 13.85 -12.25 13.67
C LEU A 497 12.80 -11.15 13.91
N GLU A 498 11.58 -11.40 13.49
CA GLU A 498 10.47 -10.44 13.61
C GLU A 498 10.03 -10.27 15.08
N TYR A 499 9.94 -11.34 15.88
CA TYR A 499 9.66 -11.23 17.31
C TYR A 499 10.78 -10.50 18.09
N ALA A 500 12.02 -10.62 17.64
CA ALA A 500 13.12 -9.84 18.22
C ALA A 500 12.93 -8.33 17.98
N TYR A 501 12.43 -7.94 16.82
CA TYR A 501 12.09 -6.56 16.52
C TYR A 501 10.83 -6.09 17.26
N ASP A 502 9.80 -6.93 17.35
CA ASP A 502 8.60 -6.63 18.14
C ASP A 502 8.92 -6.44 19.62
N ASP A 503 9.81 -7.27 20.20
CA ASP A 503 10.27 -7.10 21.58
C ASP A 503 11.04 -5.79 21.78
N TRP A 504 11.86 -5.38 20.81
CA TRP A 504 12.49 -4.07 20.78
C TRP A 504 11.46 -2.95 20.86
N ALA A 505 10.41 -3.05 20.07
CA ALA A 505 9.32 -2.08 20.04
C ALA A 505 8.54 -2.03 21.37
N VAL A 506 8.15 -3.21 21.91
CA VAL A 506 7.42 -3.28 23.18
C VAL A 506 8.29 -2.81 24.36
N ALA A 507 9.61 -2.99 24.30
CA ALA A 507 10.52 -2.40 25.28
C ALA A 507 10.38 -0.86 25.32
N HIS A 508 10.28 -0.19 24.19
CA HIS A 508 10.07 1.26 24.14
C HIS A 508 8.70 1.66 24.70
N LEU A 509 7.65 0.87 24.51
CA LEU A 509 6.37 1.10 25.17
C LEU A 509 6.45 0.84 26.68
N ALA A 510 7.23 -0.16 27.14
CA ALA A 510 7.50 -0.39 28.55
C ALA A 510 8.22 0.81 29.19
N LYS A 511 9.20 1.38 28.49
CA LYS A 511 9.88 2.62 28.89
C LYS A 511 8.91 3.79 29.03
N ALA A 512 7.97 3.93 28.08
CA ALA A 512 6.91 4.95 28.15
C ALA A 512 6.05 4.83 29.40
N ALA A 513 5.77 3.60 29.85
CA ALA A 513 4.98 3.27 31.02
C ALA A 513 5.79 3.24 32.34
N GLY A 514 7.12 3.45 32.28
CA GLY A 514 7.99 3.36 33.46
C GLY A 514 8.22 1.93 33.99
N ALA A 515 7.95 0.90 33.17
CA ALA A 515 8.06 -0.52 33.54
C ALA A 515 9.49 -1.03 33.27
N THR A 516 10.43 -0.72 34.19
CA THR A 516 11.88 -0.96 34.00
C THR A 516 12.21 -2.45 33.85
N ASP A 517 11.65 -3.32 34.69
CA ASP A 517 11.94 -4.76 34.63
C ASP A 517 11.51 -5.39 33.30
N ASP A 518 10.36 -4.99 32.77
CA ASP A 518 9.88 -5.44 31.47
C ASP A 518 10.72 -4.85 30.34
N TYR A 519 11.15 -3.60 30.48
CA TYR A 519 12.06 -2.96 29.53
C TYR A 519 13.35 -3.78 29.39
N ASP A 520 14.00 -4.11 30.50
CA ASP A 520 15.26 -4.87 30.51
C ASP A 520 15.07 -6.29 29.94
N LEU A 521 13.99 -6.98 30.32
CA LEU A 521 13.65 -8.30 29.82
C LEU A 521 13.45 -8.29 28.30
N LEU A 522 12.66 -7.35 27.80
CA LEU A 522 12.34 -7.26 26.35
C LEU A 522 13.58 -6.84 25.54
N LEU A 523 14.41 -5.95 26.06
CA LEU A 523 15.69 -5.63 25.44
C LEU A 523 16.64 -6.84 25.37
N GLN A 524 16.67 -7.69 26.38
CA GLN A 524 17.44 -8.93 26.34
C GLN A 524 16.89 -9.85 25.27
N ARG A 525 15.56 -10.04 25.20
CA ARG A 525 14.90 -10.91 24.23
C ARG A 525 15.03 -10.42 22.78
N SER A 526 15.07 -9.11 22.57
CA SER A 526 15.27 -8.52 21.24
C SER A 526 16.61 -8.91 20.60
N ARG A 527 17.53 -9.54 21.35
CA ARG A 527 18.78 -10.09 20.87
C ARG A 527 18.72 -11.57 20.54
N ASN A 528 17.58 -12.22 20.65
CA ASN A 528 17.39 -13.65 20.36
C ASN A 528 17.68 -14.01 18.89
N TYR A 529 17.66 -13.03 17.97
CA TYR A 529 18.10 -13.23 16.58
C TYR A 529 19.49 -13.90 16.49
N LYS A 530 20.38 -13.69 17.49
CA LYS A 530 21.71 -14.29 17.55
C LYS A 530 21.67 -15.83 17.60
N ASN A 531 20.59 -16.40 18.14
CA ASN A 531 20.44 -17.84 18.33
C ASN A 531 20.14 -18.61 17.05
N VAL A 532 19.74 -17.94 15.99
CA VAL A 532 19.50 -18.53 14.66
C VAL A 532 20.58 -18.18 13.65
N PHE A 533 21.65 -17.49 14.08
CA PHE A 533 22.81 -17.21 13.24
C PHE A 533 23.83 -18.36 13.31
N ASP A 534 24.10 -18.98 12.17
CA ASP A 534 25.16 -19.98 12.02
C ASP A 534 26.47 -19.31 11.55
N SER A 535 27.43 -19.19 12.44
CA SER A 535 28.72 -18.56 12.15
C SER A 535 29.57 -19.28 11.08
N LYS A 536 29.30 -20.56 10.83
CA LYS A 536 30.02 -21.35 9.80
C LYS A 536 29.53 -21.03 8.40
N SER A 537 28.20 -20.97 8.20
CA SER A 537 27.58 -20.64 6.91
C SER A 537 27.39 -19.12 6.74
N GLN A 538 27.43 -18.36 7.83
CA GLN A 538 27.13 -16.92 7.88
C GLN A 538 25.72 -16.60 7.37
N PHE A 539 24.73 -17.42 7.78
CA PHE A 539 23.32 -17.22 7.48
C PHE A 539 22.46 -17.32 8.74
N MET A 540 21.30 -16.67 8.73
CA MET A 540 20.19 -17.01 9.60
C MET A 540 19.59 -18.32 9.14
N ARG A 541 19.53 -19.31 10.04
CA ARG A 541 19.35 -20.72 9.70
C ARG A 541 18.39 -21.42 10.65
N PRO A 542 17.56 -22.36 10.17
CA PRO A 542 16.63 -23.10 11.02
C PRO A 542 17.35 -24.05 11.99
N ARG A 543 16.79 -24.17 13.20
CA ARG A 543 17.24 -25.08 14.26
C ARG A 543 16.13 -26.03 14.66
N LEU A 544 16.50 -27.29 14.92
CA LEU A 544 15.63 -28.30 15.50
C LEU A 544 15.46 -28.10 17.03
N GLU A 545 14.48 -28.75 17.62
CA GLU A 545 14.19 -28.66 19.07
C GLU A 545 15.38 -29.03 19.95
N ASP A 546 16.21 -29.98 19.52
CA ASP A 546 17.43 -30.39 20.22
C ASP A 546 18.59 -29.35 20.08
N GLY A 547 18.38 -28.25 19.38
CA GLY A 547 19.32 -27.18 19.16
C GLY A 547 20.30 -27.41 18.01
N THR A 548 20.21 -28.49 17.27
CA THR A 548 21.02 -28.73 16.07
C THR A 548 20.52 -27.95 14.87
N TRP A 549 21.39 -27.69 13.89
CA TRP A 549 20.99 -27.04 12.65
C TRP A 549 20.22 -28.02 11.76
N ALA A 550 19.14 -27.57 11.17
CA ALA A 550 18.37 -28.37 10.22
C ALA A 550 19.14 -28.61 8.92
N GLU A 551 19.04 -29.84 8.40
CA GLU A 551 19.65 -30.27 7.15
C GLU A 551 18.61 -30.97 6.25
N PRO A 552 18.73 -30.87 4.92
CA PRO A 552 19.71 -30.10 4.16
C PRO A 552 19.46 -28.60 4.23
N PHE A 553 20.51 -27.78 4.16
CA PHE A 553 20.39 -26.33 4.13
C PHE A 553 20.75 -25.77 2.74
N GLU A 554 19.78 -25.16 2.09
CA GLU A 554 19.92 -24.46 0.81
C GLU A 554 19.60 -22.98 0.99
N PRO A 555 20.58 -22.06 0.90
CA PRO A 555 20.34 -20.64 1.20
C PRO A 555 19.31 -19.93 0.32
N LYS A 556 19.02 -20.44 -0.87
CA LYS A 556 17.98 -19.92 -1.77
C LYS A 556 16.64 -20.62 -1.58
N GLY A 557 16.60 -21.74 -0.85
CA GLY A 557 15.38 -22.45 -0.52
C GLY A 557 14.60 -21.76 0.61
N MET A 558 13.30 -22.00 0.66
CA MET A 558 12.42 -21.46 1.70
C MET A 558 12.32 -22.35 2.94
N GLY A 559 12.73 -23.60 2.85
CA GLY A 559 12.63 -24.56 3.94
C GLY A 559 13.60 -25.72 3.83
N HIS A 560 13.87 -26.36 4.98
CA HIS A 560 14.75 -27.54 5.08
C HIS A 560 14.03 -28.84 4.69
N SER A 561 12.69 -28.83 4.60
CA SER A 561 11.90 -30.00 4.24
C SER A 561 10.66 -29.62 3.41
N LYS A 562 10.01 -30.64 2.82
CA LYS A 562 8.73 -30.42 2.11
C LYS A 562 7.56 -30.04 3.03
N LYS A 563 7.69 -30.28 4.33
CA LYS A 563 6.65 -30.00 5.32
C LYS A 563 6.75 -28.58 5.88
N TRP A 564 7.99 -28.11 6.14
CA TRP A 564 8.23 -26.89 6.88
C TRP A 564 8.89 -25.83 5.99
N ARG A 565 8.26 -24.66 5.90
CA ARG A 565 8.93 -23.44 5.45
C ARG A 565 9.65 -22.82 6.65
N ASP A 566 10.86 -22.33 6.45
CA ASP A 566 11.63 -21.69 7.52
C ASP A 566 11.58 -20.16 7.43
N TYR A 567 11.24 -19.65 6.26
CA TYR A 567 11.24 -18.22 5.94
C TYR A 567 9.87 -17.78 5.39
N THR A 568 9.42 -16.61 5.79
CA THR A 568 8.20 -15.98 5.29
C THR A 568 8.53 -15.20 4.03
N GLU A 569 7.94 -15.59 2.90
CA GLU A 569 8.07 -14.92 1.59
C GLU A 569 9.51 -14.48 1.27
N SER A 570 10.47 -15.26 1.70
CA SER A 570 11.90 -14.96 1.59
C SER A 570 12.72 -16.23 1.62
N ASN A 571 14.03 -16.09 1.47
CA ASN A 571 14.99 -17.15 1.69
C ASN A 571 16.07 -16.68 2.67
N SER A 572 17.05 -17.54 2.94
CA SER A 572 18.09 -17.23 3.92
C SER A 572 18.95 -16.02 3.53
N TRP A 573 19.12 -15.72 2.23
CA TRP A 573 19.85 -14.53 1.80
C TRP A 573 19.19 -13.25 2.27
N GLN A 574 17.89 -13.14 2.10
CA GLN A 574 17.09 -11.96 2.48
C GLN A 574 16.92 -11.90 4.00
N ALA A 575 16.50 -13.02 4.62
CA ALA A 575 16.27 -13.09 6.06
C ALA A 575 17.54 -12.82 6.88
N THR A 576 18.72 -13.11 6.35
CA THR A 576 19.99 -12.82 7.02
C THR A 576 20.21 -11.33 7.31
N PHE A 577 19.44 -10.41 6.74
CA PHE A 577 19.57 -8.98 7.00
C PHE A 577 18.35 -8.37 7.74
N LEU A 578 17.44 -9.21 8.25
CA LEU A 578 16.27 -8.79 9.03
C LEU A 578 16.60 -8.48 10.50
N ASN A 579 17.54 -7.56 10.73
CA ASN A 579 17.91 -7.12 12.08
C ASN A 579 18.25 -5.63 12.08
N GLN A 580 17.23 -4.81 11.82
CA GLN A 580 17.40 -3.37 11.64
C GLN A 580 17.64 -2.58 12.93
N HIS A 581 17.28 -3.12 14.11
CA HIS A 581 17.39 -2.41 15.38
C HIS A 581 18.79 -2.52 16.03
N ASP A 582 19.54 -3.57 15.73
CA ASP A 582 20.83 -3.86 16.38
C ASP A 582 21.96 -4.11 15.35
N VAL A 583 22.05 -3.25 14.33
CA VAL A 583 22.97 -3.42 13.20
C VAL A 583 24.42 -3.50 13.64
N GLN A 584 24.82 -2.76 14.70
CA GLN A 584 26.21 -2.75 15.18
C GLN A 584 26.64 -4.10 15.77
N GLU A 585 25.84 -4.68 16.69
CA GLU A 585 26.11 -6.01 17.25
C GLU A 585 25.93 -7.10 16.18
N TYR A 586 25.04 -6.88 15.24
CA TYR A 586 24.84 -7.79 14.14
C TYR A 586 26.08 -7.91 13.26
N MET A 587 26.76 -6.81 12.94
CA MET A 587 28.04 -6.84 12.22
C MET A 587 29.11 -7.70 12.93
N ASN A 588 29.08 -7.71 14.26
CA ASN A 588 30.02 -8.53 15.04
C ASN A 588 29.86 -10.02 14.80
N LEU A 589 28.66 -10.52 14.45
CA LEU A 589 28.41 -11.93 14.12
C LEU A 589 29.17 -12.38 12.86
N PHE A 590 29.45 -11.45 11.94
CA PHE A 590 30.22 -11.70 10.71
C PHE A 590 31.73 -11.49 10.89
N GLY A 591 32.21 -11.32 12.12
CA GLY A 591 33.62 -10.99 12.41
C GLY A 591 33.93 -9.50 12.22
N GLY A 592 32.92 -8.63 12.27
CA GLY A 592 33.02 -7.18 12.16
C GLY A 592 32.59 -6.62 10.81
N GLU A 593 32.82 -5.32 10.63
CA GLU A 593 32.36 -4.56 9.44
C GLU A 593 32.78 -5.18 8.11
N ALA A 594 34.01 -5.70 8.01
CA ALA A 594 34.53 -6.25 6.74
C ALA A 594 33.78 -7.53 6.31
N GLY A 595 33.53 -8.45 7.25
CA GLY A 595 32.77 -9.67 6.97
C GLY A 595 31.31 -9.37 6.64
N PHE A 596 30.69 -8.44 7.37
CA PHE A 596 29.33 -8.00 7.08
C PHE A 596 29.22 -7.36 5.69
N LEU A 597 30.14 -6.46 5.33
CA LEU A 597 30.19 -5.85 4.00
C LEU A 597 30.34 -6.89 2.89
N GLN A 598 31.24 -7.87 3.08
CA GLN A 598 31.42 -8.94 2.12
C GLN A 598 30.11 -9.73 1.91
N LYS A 599 29.38 -10.03 2.99
CA LYS A 599 28.10 -10.72 2.91
C LYS A 599 27.01 -9.87 2.24
N LEU A 600 26.96 -8.57 2.56
CA LEU A 600 26.00 -7.63 1.98
C LEU A 600 26.29 -7.40 0.48
N ASP A 601 27.55 -7.25 0.08
CA ASP A 601 27.93 -7.20 -1.34
C ASP A 601 27.59 -8.51 -2.06
N ALA A 602 27.77 -9.65 -1.41
CA ALA A 602 27.43 -10.96 -1.98
C ALA A 602 25.93 -11.10 -2.25
N LEU A 603 25.04 -10.60 -1.40
CA LEU A 603 23.59 -10.59 -1.62
C LEU A 603 23.24 -9.96 -2.99
N PHE A 604 23.78 -8.77 -3.28
CA PHE A 604 23.49 -8.04 -4.52
C PHE A 604 24.21 -8.61 -5.76
N ASN A 605 25.21 -9.48 -5.57
CA ASN A 605 26.02 -10.05 -6.65
C ASN A 605 25.73 -11.53 -6.94
N GLN A 606 24.78 -12.16 -6.20
CA GLN A 606 24.32 -13.51 -6.49
C GLN A 606 23.57 -13.60 -7.81
N SER A 607 23.39 -14.83 -8.33
CA SER A 607 22.41 -15.09 -9.38
C SER A 607 20.99 -14.79 -8.86
N SER A 608 20.19 -14.11 -9.67
CA SER A 608 18.76 -13.85 -9.38
C SER A 608 17.87 -15.08 -9.62
N GLU A 609 18.42 -16.23 -9.97
CA GLU A 609 17.65 -17.46 -10.11
C GLU A 609 17.11 -17.90 -8.75
N LEU A 610 15.85 -18.25 -8.72
CA LEU A 610 15.12 -18.80 -7.58
C LEU A 610 14.76 -20.26 -7.85
N PRO A 611 14.54 -21.08 -6.81
CA PRO A 611 13.93 -22.39 -6.94
C PRO A 611 12.54 -22.30 -7.62
N ALA A 612 12.13 -23.37 -8.31
CA ALA A 612 10.87 -23.39 -9.05
C ALA A 612 9.62 -23.28 -8.14
N ASP A 613 9.75 -23.54 -6.86
CA ASP A 613 8.72 -23.45 -5.83
C ASP A 613 8.78 -22.15 -5.01
N ALA A 614 9.61 -21.19 -5.44
CA ALA A 614 9.65 -19.86 -4.81
C ALA A 614 8.29 -19.15 -5.02
N PRO A 615 7.77 -18.45 -4.00
CA PRO A 615 6.53 -17.71 -4.13
C PRO A 615 6.69 -16.52 -5.08
N PRO A 616 5.63 -16.13 -5.79
CA PRO A 616 5.64 -15.01 -6.71
C PRO A 616 5.96 -13.66 -6.04
N ASP A 617 5.75 -13.56 -4.72
CA ASP A 617 6.05 -12.37 -3.92
C ASP A 617 7.55 -12.01 -3.94
N ILE A 618 8.45 -12.98 -4.13
CA ILE A 618 9.88 -12.73 -4.29
C ILE A 618 10.17 -12.20 -5.70
N ALA A 619 9.89 -10.93 -5.93
CA ALA A 619 9.98 -10.24 -7.22
C ALA A 619 11.00 -9.09 -7.20
N GLY A 620 11.26 -8.46 -8.35
CA GLY A 620 12.15 -7.29 -8.44
C GLY A 620 13.59 -7.57 -8.01
N LEU A 621 14.18 -8.68 -8.48
CA LEU A 621 15.47 -9.18 -7.99
C LEU A 621 16.68 -8.41 -8.52
N VAL A 622 17.58 -8.05 -7.58
CA VAL A 622 18.97 -7.63 -7.87
C VAL A 622 19.90 -8.53 -7.08
N GLY A 623 20.45 -9.54 -7.74
CA GLY A 623 21.06 -10.68 -7.02
C GLY A 623 20.00 -11.46 -6.25
N GLN A 624 20.17 -11.60 -4.94
CA GLN A 624 19.15 -12.14 -4.04
C GLN A 624 18.42 -11.06 -3.22
N TYR A 625 18.66 -9.79 -3.47
CA TYR A 625 17.84 -8.69 -2.97
C TYR A 625 16.54 -8.65 -3.77
N ALA A 626 15.40 -8.79 -3.13
CA ALA A 626 14.07 -8.76 -3.74
C ALA A 626 13.37 -7.44 -3.41
N HIS A 627 13.35 -6.50 -4.37
CA HIS A 627 12.73 -5.20 -4.14
C HIS A 627 11.21 -5.29 -4.04
N GLY A 628 10.61 -6.25 -4.72
CA GLY A 628 9.18 -6.47 -4.76
C GLY A 628 8.60 -7.06 -3.47
N ASN A 629 9.42 -7.30 -2.43
CA ASN A 629 8.91 -7.79 -1.15
C ASN A 629 9.60 -7.10 0.04
N GLU A 630 8.86 -6.87 1.10
CA GLU A 630 9.14 -5.98 2.23
C GLU A 630 10.37 -6.36 3.06
N PRO A 631 10.71 -7.64 3.29
CA PRO A 631 11.92 -8.00 4.06
C PRO A 631 13.20 -7.35 3.55
N CYS A 632 13.26 -6.96 2.27
CA CYS A 632 14.44 -6.36 1.67
C CYS A 632 14.50 -4.82 1.77
N HIS A 633 13.41 -4.13 2.05
CA HIS A 633 13.27 -2.68 1.86
C HIS A 633 14.34 -1.83 2.58
N HIS A 634 14.84 -2.25 3.74
CA HIS A 634 15.88 -1.55 4.50
C HIS A 634 17.30 -1.96 4.10
N ILE A 635 17.50 -3.10 3.41
CA ILE A 635 18.83 -3.73 3.24
C ILE A 635 19.79 -2.82 2.46
N ALA A 636 19.34 -2.15 1.41
CA ALA A 636 20.17 -1.24 0.62
C ALA A 636 20.77 -0.07 1.43
N TYR A 637 20.15 0.23 2.59
CA TYR A 637 20.58 1.29 3.50
C TYR A 637 21.63 0.83 4.53
N LEU A 638 21.87 -0.47 4.70
CA LEU A 638 22.77 -1.01 5.72
C LEU A 638 24.24 -0.62 5.49
N TYR A 639 24.66 -0.32 4.27
CA TYR A 639 26.01 0.20 3.99
C TYR A 639 26.30 1.51 4.75
N THR A 640 25.27 2.29 5.10
CA THR A 640 25.39 3.53 5.86
C THR A 640 26.02 3.29 7.24
N TYR A 641 25.70 2.16 7.87
CA TYR A 641 26.23 1.78 9.19
C TYR A 641 27.68 1.31 9.16
N THR A 642 28.17 0.91 7.98
CA THR A 642 29.53 0.37 7.80
C THR A 642 30.54 1.43 7.36
N GLY A 643 30.18 2.71 7.33
CA GLY A 643 31.02 3.80 6.82
C GLY A 643 31.20 3.81 5.30
N GLN A 644 30.29 3.16 4.55
CA GLN A 644 30.26 3.20 3.09
C GLN A 644 28.93 3.74 2.54
N PRO A 645 28.48 4.94 2.99
CA PRO A 645 27.20 5.50 2.58
C PRO A 645 27.09 5.72 1.07
N TYR A 646 28.19 5.87 0.36
CA TYR A 646 28.20 5.97 -1.10
C TYR A 646 27.65 4.71 -1.78
N LYS A 647 27.81 3.51 -1.19
CA LYS A 647 27.19 2.28 -1.72
C LYS A 647 25.66 2.31 -1.54
N THR A 648 25.15 2.75 -0.38
CA THR A 648 23.71 3.03 -0.20
C THR A 648 23.21 3.96 -1.28
N GLN A 649 23.87 5.10 -1.50
CA GLN A 649 23.45 6.11 -2.47
C GLN A 649 23.35 5.54 -3.87
N SER A 650 24.35 4.77 -4.29
CA SER A 650 24.38 4.13 -5.61
C SER A 650 23.28 3.06 -5.74
N ARG A 651 23.11 2.18 -4.75
CA ARG A 651 22.10 1.11 -4.79
C ARG A 651 20.68 1.68 -4.79
N VAL A 652 20.39 2.60 -3.86
CA VAL A 652 19.06 3.24 -3.76
C VAL A 652 18.71 4.00 -5.03
N ARG A 653 19.66 4.76 -5.61
CA ARG A 653 19.43 5.43 -6.88
C ARG A 653 19.11 4.45 -8.00
N SER A 654 19.86 3.36 -8.10
CA SER A 654 19.59 2.30 -9.09
C SER A 654 18.20 1.69 -8.90
N LEU A 655 17.80 1.35 -7.67
CA LEU A 655 16.47 0.80 -7.39
C LEU A 655 15.34 1.79 -7.76
N LEU A 656 15.48 3.07 -7.41
CA LEU A 656 14.53 4.11 -7.77
C LEU A 656 14.34 4.27 -9.29
N GLU A 657 15.43 4.11 -10.07
CA GLU A 657 15.43 4.30 -11.52
C GLU A 657 15.06 3.01 -12.29
N THR A 658 15.18 1.82 -11.69
CA THR A 658 15.00 0.55 -12.40
C THR A 658 13.83 -0.30 -11.89
N MET A 659 13.27 -0.03 -10.72
CA MET A 659 12.19 -0.81 -10.12
C MET A 659 10.85 -0.06 -10.06
N HIS A 660 10.83 1.20 -10.50
CA HIS A 660 9.63 2.01 -10.54
C HIS A 660 9.52 2.71 -11.90
N HIS A 661 8.41 2.50 -12.63
CA HIS A 661 8.23 3.00 -13.98
C HIS A 661 6.90 3.72 -14.15
N ASN A 662 6.85 4.66 -15.10
CA ASN A 662 5.61 5.27 -15.55
C ASN A 662 4.89 4.36 -16.57
N ALA A 663 4.42 3.20 -16.09
CA ALA A 663 3.72 2.17 -16.88
C ALA A 663 2.81 1.34 -15.96
N PRO A 664 1.80 0.64 -16.48
CA PRO A 664 0.93 -0.20 -15.66
C PRO A 664 1.65 -1.28 -14.85
N ASP A 665 2.73 -1.86 -15.37
CA ASP A 665 3.63 -2.79 -14.68
C ASP A 665 4.78 -2.09 -13.94
N GLY A 666 4.58 -0.83 -13.57
CA GLY A 666 5.60 0.05 -13.00
C GLY A 666 5.97 -0.19 -11.54
N LEU A 667 5.44 -1.22 -10.90
CA LEU A 667 5.80 -1.67 -9.56
C LEU A 667 6.52 -3.02 -9.63
N ALA A 668 7.57 -3.18 -8.83
CA ALA A 668 8.41 -4.39 -8.88
C ALA A 668 7.76 -5.63 -8.22
N GLY A 669 6.68 -5.45 -7.48
CA GLY A 669 5.90 -6.46 -6.75
C GLY A 669 4.60 -5.85 -6.26
N ASN A 670 4.00 -6.49 -5.25
CA ASN A 670 2.75 -6.03 -4.66
C ASN A 670 2.89 -4.60 -4.10
N GLU A 671 1.84 -3.82 -4.21
CA GLU A 671 1.83 -2.45 -3.68
C GLU A 671 1.72 -2.42 -2.15
N ASP A 672 1.05 -3.41 -1.57
CA ASP A 672 0.88 -3.69 -0.15
C ASP A 672 0.43 -2.50 0.69
N CYS A 673 -0.76 -2.03 0.33
CA CYS A 673 -1.50 -1.01 1.08
C CYS A 673 -0.69 0.27 1.32
N GLY A 674 0.13 0.67 0.34
CA GLY A 674 0.93 1.89 0.39
C GLY A 674 2.41 1.69 0.77
N GLN A 675 2.84 0.47 1.11
CA GLN A 675 4.22 0.25 1.57
C GLN A 675 5.25 0.43 0.44
N MET A 676 5.03 -0.20 -0.72
CA MET A 676 5.94 -0.06 -1.87
C MET A 676 6.06 1.40 -2.31
N SER A 677 4.92 2.08 -2.38
CA SER A 677 4.84 3.51 -2.71
C SER A 677 5.51 4.39 -1.66
N ALA A 678 5.33 4.11 -0.38
CA ALA A 678 5.97 4.88 0.70
C ALA A 678 7.50 4.69 0.72
N TRP A 679 7.99 3.48 0.41
CA TRP A 679 9.42 3.25 0.21
C TRP A 679 9.97 4.15 -0.90
N TYR A 680 9.27 4.18 -2.06
CA TYR A 680 9.66 5.06 -3.17
C TYR A 680 9.65 6.53 -2.74
N ILE A 681 8.60 7.00 -2.07
CA ILE A 681 8.47 8.40 -1.64
C ILE A 681 9.66 8.80 -0.74
N LEU A 682 9.90 8.06 0.35
CA LEU A 682 10.97 8.38 1.29
C LEU A 682 12.34 8.31 0.62
N SER A 683 12.59 7.27 -0.18
CA SER A 683 13.86 7.09 -0.89
C SER A 683 14.09 8.17 -1.94
N ALA A 684 13.06 8.56 -2.70
CA ALA A 684 13.12 9.65 -3.69
C ALA A 684 13.31 11.05 -3.06
N LEU A 685 12.80 11.24 -1.83
CA LEU A 685 13.10 12.41 -0.99
C LEU A 685 14.55 12.41 -0.50
N GLY A 686 15.23 11.26 -0.51
CA GLY A 686 16.63 11.12 -0.18
C GLY A 686 16.93 10.63 1.22
N PHE A 687 15.97 10.03 1.94
CA PHE A 687 16.17 9.44 3.26
C PHE A 687 15.22 8.26 3.51
N TYR A 688 15.53 7.44 4.51
CA TYR A 688 14.73 6.27 4.89
C TYR A 688 14.87 5.95 6.38
N ALA A 689 13.83 5.39 7.00
CA ALA A 689 13.85 4.92 8.39
C ALA A 689 14.22 3.42 8.39
N VAL A 690 15.49 3.08 8.60
CA VAL A 690 15.96 1.68 8.67
C VAL A 690 15.36 0.97 9.89
N ASP A 691 15.41 1.63 11.04
CA ASP A 691 14.72 1.23 12.27
C ASP A 691 13.72 2.35 12.63
N PRO A 692 12.44 2.21 12.25
CA PRO A 692 11.43 3.22 12.56
C PRO A 692 11.30 3.53 14.04
N VAL A 693 11.42 2.52 14.92
CA VAL A 693 11.30 2.68 16.38
C VAL A 693 12.39 3.59 16.95
N SER A 694 13.57 3.64 16.33
CA SER A 694 14.65 4.55 16.78
C SER A 694 14.33 6.04 16.55
N GLY A 695 13.37 6.36 15.70
CA GLY A 695 13.08 7.73 15.27
C GLY A 695 14.16 8.36 14.41
N ASN A 696 15.07 7.57 13.84
CA ASN A 696 16.18 8.03 13.02
C ASN A 696 15.90 7.80 11.52
N TYR A 697 16.46 8.69 10.70
CA TYR A 697 16.45 8.56 9.23
C TYR A 697 17.89 8.56 8.73
N VAL A 698 18.18 7.76 7.73
CA VAL A 698 19.49 7.72 7.06
C VAL A 698 19.40 8.33 5.67
N PHE A 699 20.43 9.02 5.20
CA PHE A 699 20.45 9.56 3.87
C PHE A 699 20.63 8.45 2.82
N GLY A 700 19.81 8.54 1.76
CA GLY A 700 19.95 7.80 0.51
C GLY A 700 20.48 8.69 -0.61
N SER A 701 19.79 8.67 -1.78
CA SER A 701 20.14 9.50 -2.94
C SER A 701 18.89 10.20 -3.48
N PRO A 702 18.67 11.49 -3.16
CA PRO A 702 17.45 12.20 -3.57
C PRO A 702 17.31 12.29 -5.08
N LEU A 703 16.09 12.09 -5.61
CA LEU A 703 15.79 12.18 -7.03
C LEU A 703 15.50 13.62 -7.51
N PHE A 704 15.04 14.49 -6.60
CA PHE A 704 14.46 15.79 -6.97
C PHE A 704 15.43 16.94 -6.74
N ASP A 705 15.25 18.02 -7.51
CA ASP A 705 15.99 19.27 -7.31
C ASP A 705 15.58 19.94 -6.02
N ARG A 706 14.30 19.82 -5.67
CA ARG A 706 13.74 20.33 -4.42
C ARG A 706 12.52 19.51 -4.02
N ALA A 707 12.42 19.23 -2.73
CA ALA A 707 11.20 18.72 -2.09
C ALA A 707 10.85 19.61 -0.89
N GLU A 708 9.55 19.81 -0.67
CA GLU A 708 8.99 20.53 0.46
C GLU A 708 7.92 19.69 1.10
N ILE A 709 8.13 19.29 2.36
CA ILE A 709 7.26 18.42 3.14
C ILE A 709 6.55 19.27 4.17
N ASP A 710 5.21 19.28 4.15
CA ASP A 710 4.38 19.93 5.14
C ASP A 710 4.24 19.04 6.38
N LEU A 711 4.87 19.45 7.48
CA LEU A 711 4.85 18.75 8.76
C LEU A 711 3.65 19.16 9.64
N GLY A 712 2.70 19.90 9.09
CA GLY A 712 1.58 20.47 9.82
C GLY A 712 1.94 21.75 10.61
N GLN A 713 0.92 22.50 11.03
CA GLN A 713 1.10 23.71 11.86
C GLN A 713 2.07 24.75 11.25
N ASN A 714 2.08 24.91 9.91
CA ASN A 714 2.97 25.77 9.16
C ASN A 714 4.47 25.41 9.27
N ARG A 715 4.82 24.22 9.72
CA ARG A 715 6.20 23.71 9.77
C ARG A 715 6.52 22.99 8.46
N ARG A 716 7.69 23.23 7.91
CA ARG A 716 8.11 22.64 6.63
C ARG A 716 9.54 22.14 6.68
N LEU A 717 9.74 20.91 6.20
CA LEU A 717 11.05 20.38 5.90
C LEU A 717 11.34 20.56 4.40
N ILE A 718 12.45 21.20 4.10
CA ILE A 718 12.91 21.43 2.72
C ILE A 718 14.15 20.59 2.47
N ILE A 719 14.13 19.81 1.41
CA ILE A 719 15.30 19.11 0.88
C ILE A 719 15.61 19.70 -0.48
N GLN A 720 16.77 20.29 -0.60
CA GLN A 720 17.24 20.89 -1.85
C GLN A 720 18.55 20.25 -2.28
N THR A 721 18.64 19.89 -3.56
CA THR A 721 19.88 19.38 -4.16
C THR A 721 20.56 20.44 -5.00
N VAL A 722 21.86 20.30 -5.18
CA VAL A 722 22.69 21.10 -6.08
C VAL A 722 23.53 20.15 -6.91
N GLY A 723 23.43 20.23 -8.23
CA GLY A 723 24.14 19.35 -9.16
C GLY A 723 23.54 17.95 -9.26
N ASN A 724 22.23 17.81 -8.99
CA ASN A 724 21.51 16.55 -9.11
C ASN A 724 21.23 16.20 -10.59
N GLY A 725 21.23 14.91 -10.91
CA GLY A 725 20.94 14.35 -12.23
C GLY A 725 21.13 12.84 -12.24
N SER A 726 20.78 12.16 -13.33
CA SER A 726 20.85 10.69 -13.46
C SER A 726 22.25 10.12 -13.21
N GLY A 727 23.30 10.84 -13.54
CA GLY A 727 24.70 10.41 -13.32
C GLY A 727 25.34 10.93 -12.03
N THR A 728 24.58 11.53 -11.09
CA THR A 728 25.14 12.15 -9.88
C THR A 728 24.50 11.63 -8.58
N PRO A 729 24.57 10.32 -8.30
CA PRO A 729 23.90 9.72 -7.16
C PRO A 729 24.56 10.04 -5.79
N TYR A 730 25.81 10.56 -5.80
CA TYR A 730 26.62 10.61 -4.59
C TYR A 730 26.55 11.96 -3.90
N ILE A 731 26.28 11.97 -2.60
CA ILE A 731 26.32 13.15 -1.74
C ILE A 731 27.77 13.56 -1.53
N GLN A 732 28.11 14.80 -1.94
CA GLN A 732 29.43 15.39 -1.76
C GLN A 732 29.53 16.19 -0.45
N SER A 733 28.46 16.85 -0.05
CA SER A 733 28.34 17.56 1.22
C SER A 733 26.88 17.83 1.55
N VAL A 734 26.59 18.01 2.83
CA VAL A 734 25.29 18.41 3.34
C VAL A 734 25.42 19.64 4.23
N THR A 735 24.43 20.53 4.16
CA THR A 735 24.23 21.59 5.15
C THR A 735 22.84 21.47 5.78
N TRP A 736 22.72 21.74 7.06
CA TRP A 736 21.48 21.90 7.78
C TRP A 736 21.31 23.35 8.25
N ASN A 737 20.25 24.00 7.76
CA ASN A 737 19.98 25.43 8.02
C ASN A 737 21.22 26.32 7.78
N GLY A 738 21.95 26.06 6.69
CA GLY A 738 23.14 26.77 6.26
C GLY A 738 24.43 26.41 6.97
N LYS A 739 24.41 25.50 7.96
CA LYS A 739 25.61 25.01 8.67
C LYS A 739 26.07 23.67 8.11
N PRO A 740 27.38 23.39 8.00
CA PRO A 740 27.89 22.09 7.60
C PRO A 740 27.30 20.96 8.46
N TYR A 741 26.96 19.84 7.81
CA TYR A 741 26.39 18.65 8.45
C TYR A 741 27.16 17.43 7.95
N THR A 742 27.86 16.74 8.87
CA THR A 742 28.78 15.64 8.55
C THR A 742 28.13 14.26 8.64
N LYS A 743 27.06 14.15 9.45
CA LYS A 743 26.36 12.88 9.67
C LYS A 743 25.62 12.41 8.43
N ASN A 744 25.64 11.11 8.21
CA ASN A 744 24.85 10.47 7.13
C ASN A 744 23.43 10.07 7.58
N TRP A 745 22.96 10.61 8.73
CA TRP A 745 21.66 10.36 9.34
C TRP A 745 21.19 11.59 10.14
N PHE A 746 19.89 11.63 10.48
CA PHE A 746 19.30 12.66 11.34
C PHE A 746 18.11 12.09 12.13
N ARG A 747 17.73 12.72 13.23
CA ARG A 747 16.58 12.32 14.08
C ARG A 747 15.32 13.03 13.62
N HIS A 748 14.17 12.38 13.87
CA HIS A 748 12.86 13.04 13.71
C HIS A 748 12.78 14.34 14.54
N ALA A 749 13.29 14.31 15.77
CA ALA A 749 13.32 15.48 16.64
C ALA A 749 14.11 16.67 16.05
N ASP A 750 15.14 16.41 15.25
CA ASP A 750 15.95 17.47 14.62
C ASP A 750 15.17 18.24 13.54
N ILE A 751 14.20 17.59 12.91
CA ILE A 751 13.36 18.15 11.84
C ILE A 751 11.94 18.53 12.29
N ALA A 752 11.53 18.18 13.49
CA ALA A 752 10.15 18.35 13.99
C ALA A 752 9.63 19.79 13.91
N ASN A 753 10.54 20.79 13.97
CA ASN A 753 10.21 22.21 13.84
C ASN A 753 10.41 22.75 12.40
N GLY A 754 10.61 21.85 11.42
CA GLY A 754 10.97 22.22 10.07
C GLY A 754 12.45 22.60 9.95
N GLY A 755 12.85 22.96 8.75
CA GLY A 755 14.22 23.36 8.43
C GLY A 755 14.59 23.01 6.98
N LYS A 756 15.88 23.17 6.65
CA LYS A 756 16.35 22.98 5.29
C LYS A 756 17.66 22.21 5.26
N PHE A 757 17.63 21.07 4.56
CA PHE A 757 18.82 20.39 4.08
C PHE A 757 19.18 20.89 2.67
N VAL A 758 20.47 21.14 2.42
CA VAL A 758 21.02 21.33 1.08
C VAL A 758 22.09 20.27 0.85
N LEU A 759 21.86 19.42 -0.17
CA LEU A 759 22.75 18.32 -0.52
C LEU A 759 23.46 18.67 -1.84
N LYS A 760 24.77 18.73 -1.83
CA LYS A 760 25.57 18.84 -3.06
C LYS A 760 25.79 17.43 -3.61
N MET A 761 25.34 17.19 -4.83
CA MET A 761 25.45 15.91 -5.51
C MET A 761 26.64 15.87 -6.46
N GLY A 762 27.15 14.66 -6.78
CA GLY A 762 28.24 14.46 -7.70
C GLY A 762 28.27 13.07 -8.30
N SER A 763 29.09 12.90 -9.37
CA SER A 763 29.21 11.65 -10.13
C SER A 763 30.23 10.65 -9.58
N LEU A 764 31.07 11.09 -8.63
CA LEU A 764 32.10 10.23 -8.04
C LEU A 764 31.74 9.89 -6.58
N PRO A 765 31.97 8.64 -6.14
CA PRO A 765 31.79 8.25 -4.74
C PRO A 765 32.57 9.17 -3.80
N ASN A 766 31.87 9.69 -2.78
CA ASN A 766 32.51 10.43 -1.71
C ASN A 766 32.81 9.48 -0.53
N THR A 767 34.10 9.17 -0.34
CA THR A 767 34.59 8.27 0.69
C THR A 767 34.91 8.99 2.01
N LEU A 768 34.54 10.24 2.14
CA LEU A 768 34.79 11.06 3.35
C LEU A 768 33.50 11.46 4.09
N PHE A 769 32.38 11.60 3.37
CA PHE A 769 31.11 12.00 3.96
C PHE A 769 30.47 10.89 4.78
N GLY A 770 30.15 11.13 6.04
CA GLY A 770 29.44 10.19 6.92
C GLY A 770 30.20 8.91 7.25
N VAL A 771 31.52 8.90 7.10
CA VAL A 771 32.38 7.72 7.27
C VAL A 771 32.90 7.59 8.69
N ALA A 772 33.16 8.71 9.38
CA ALA A 772 33.59 8.68 10.77
C ALA A 772 32.54 8.00 11.65
N ARG A 773 32.98 7.30 12.72
CA ARG A 773 32.07 6.49 13.53
C ARG A 773 30.97 7.33 14.19
N GLU A 774 31.26 8.53 14.63
CA GLU A 774 30.32 9.53 15.18
C GLU A 774 29.33 10.10 14.18
N ASP A 775 29.61 9.98 12.88
CA ASP A 775 28.74 10.44 11.79
C ASP A 775 27.83 9.33 11.25
N ARG A 776 28.00 8.09 11.71
CA ARG A 776 27.17 6.94 11.33
C ARG A 776 25.89 6.86 12.15
N PRO A 777 24.82 6.20 11.65
CA PRO A 777 23.61 6.03 12.42
C PRO A 777 23.88 5.25 13.71
N PRO A 778 23.25 5.64 14.82
CA PRO A 778 23.27 4.83 16.04
C PRO A 778 22.48 3.55 15.83
N SER A 779 22.79 2.54 16.60
CA SER A 779 22.13 1.24 16.60
C SER A 779 21.94 0.82 18.04
N PHE A 780 20.79 0.27 18.37
CA PHE A 780 20.44 -0.22 19.71
C PHE A 780 20.65 0.85 20.81
N ALA A 781 20.18 2.11 20.59
CA ALA A 781 20.37 3.23 21.51
C ALA A 781 19.14 3.47 22.41
#